data_a00a3576484cc36201d1647467aa6a8c
#
_entry.id   a00a3576484cc36201d1647467aa6a8c
#
_cell.length_a   1.000
_cell.length_b   1.000
_cell.length_c   1.000
_cell.angle_alpha   90.00
_cell.angle_beta   90.00
_cell.angle_gamma   90.00
#
_symmetry.space_group_name_H-M   'P 1'
#
loop_
_entity.id
_entity.type
_entity.pdbx_description
1 polymer ?
#
loop_
_entity_poly.entity_id
_entity_poly.type
_entity_poly.pdbx_seq_one_letter_code
_entity_poly.pdbx_strand_id
1 'polypeptide(L)'
;MLQVSHAAGRMLSMLATALLIMSALTSCGTSVIKLDDLRCEYMTEPLAIDNIESHFSWKMTSRQNGSHATAYQLLVATDIKKLNEDDADLWNSGKVDSEVSTGITYQGKELSARVHAYWKVRVWDADGKPSKWSRPASFGTGLLSDSDWAEGAAFIGIDQPREGENMHISPILRKTFNYTSGKERVLLHVNSLGYHEAYINGTPVALSPLNPAVSQHPKRSIINTYDVTDLLVKGENELVIWAGIGWYLKRVPGVVPGGPYVRAQIEKTWNGGHEVLAKTDSSWQAADIGRYYFGRNWTNGEIVDLRKGLQDFTPESLDAIGWQPAVIGEIPAHNASAQMCEPNVFYHTYKPVAVHKVADSSYVYDMGHAFVGFVEVDMPVVKEGEEVHFLYDDFYHADPKEFRDQLQYRDVYIGDGKTAATFTNKFQYKALRYMKIDGLAEPLDPSAVTGRAITTGYDGDSSFECSDEDMNAIHNMIHKTVKALTLGGYMVDCPHIEKLGYGGDGNASTPTFQTMYNVSPLYMNWLMAWADSQREDGDMPHTAPNPNRAGGGPFWCEFVIIASWQTYLNYGDTRMMERFYPNMLRWLAFAEANMKDGLLRNWGDRTYRHWYLGDWATPTGIDQKDSLSINLVSNCVMSESYLTMSKIAGVLGRQDDVKKYLDKYQAQNEIVHKTFFDPQKNSYSTGTQIDLIYPMFVGATPDSCLAAVENTLKNETAGRFNGHLSTGLVGVPILTQWATRESEAKWVYSMLKKRSYPGYLYMLDNGADLTWEHWNGRRSHIHNCYNGIGSWFYQALAGINPDENNPGYRNIIIRPQVISDITWVKASKDTPYGRVEVRWNTADGGFSLDVKIPVGSTATVCMPDGSEQTLCSGSHTLNCKI
;
A
#
# COMPACT_ATOMS: atom_id res chain seq x y z
N MET A 1 -26.38 82.21 17.74
CA MET A 1 -26.65 80.93 17.09
C MET A 1 -25.52 80.45 16.13
N LEU A 2 -24.32 80.99 16.22
CA LEU A 2 -23.23 80.64 15.27
C LEU A 2 -22.01 79.94 15.93
N GLN A 3 -22.12 79.64 17.25
CA GLN A 3 -21.02 78.90 17.96
C GLN A 3 -21.36 77.45 18.29
N VAL A 4 -22.58 76.99 18.07
CA VAL A 4 -22.97 75.57 18.32
C VAL A 4 -22.75 74.64 17.10
N SER A 5 -22.68 75.24 15.87
CA SER A 5 -22.48 74.45 14.61
C SER A 5 -21.03 73.98 14.38
N HIS A 6 -20.06 74.72 14.96
CA HIS A 6 -18.62 74.32 14.81
C HIS A 6 -18.16 73.20 15.74
N ALA A 7 -18.80 73.02 16.92
CA ALA A 7 -18.50 71.93 17.81
C ALA A 7 -19.07 70.61 17.35
N ALA A 8 -20.23 70.54 16.76
CA ALA A 8 -20.86 69.36 16.18
C ALA A 8 -20.14 68.87 14.93
N GLY A 9 -19.64 69.74 14.06
CA GLY A 9 -18.85 69.39 12.89
C GLY A 9 -17.48 68.82 13.22
N ARG A 10 -16.85 69.33 14.27
CA ARG A 10 -15.57 68.77 14.77
C ARG A 10 -15.73 67.45 15.52
N MET A 11 -16.84 67.21 16.22
CA MET A 11 -17.13 65.91 16.84
C MET A 11 -17.48 64.81 15.82
N LEU A 12 -18.25 65.13 14.76
CA LEU A 12 -18.52 64.19 13.68
C LEU A 12 -17.23 63.89 12.86
N SER A 13 -16.38 64.87 12.63
CA SER A 13 -15.07 64.67 11.94
C SER A 13 -14.13 63.84 12.80
N MET A 14 -14.06 64.06 14.12
CA MET A 14 -13.25 63.20 15.04
C MET A 14 -13.83 61.80 15.19
N LEU A 15 -15.15 61.59 15.20
CA LEU A 15 -15.75 60.26 15.20
C LEU A 15 -15.53 59.53 13.85
N ALA A 16 -15.63 60.22 12.72
CA ALA A 16 -15.35 59.65 11.41
C ALA A 16 -13.86 59.30 11.25
N THR A 17 -12.95 60.14 11.76
CA THR A 17 -11.51 59.85 11.77
C THR A 17 -11.16 58.77 12.76
N ALA A 18 -11.84 58.68 13.92
CA ALA A 18 -11.64 57.57 14.88
C ALA A 18 -12.24 56.25 14.35
N LEU A 19 -13.37 56.26 13.60
CA LEU A 19 -13.88 55.08 12.93
C LEU A 19 -12.99 54.66 11.74
N LEU A 20 -12.42 55.59 10.99
CA LEU A 20 -11.43 55.28 9.94
C LEU A 20 -10.07 54.82 10.51
N ILE A 21 -9.68 55.29 11.70
CA ILE A 21 -8.48 54.81 12.39
C ILE A 21 -8.77 53.47 13.09
N MET A 22 -9.99 53.22 13.57
CA MET A 22 -10.39 51.91 14.07
C MET A 22 -10.55 50.86 12.96
N SER A 23 -10.94 51.23 11.73
CA SER A 23 -10.91 50.33 10.59
C SER A 23 -9.52 50.15 9.96
N ALA A 24 -8.52 51.01 10.31
CA ALA A 24 -7.12 50.86 9.89
C ALA A 24 -6.23 50.19 10.95
N LEU A 25 -6.78 49.93 12.15
CA LEU A 25 -6.21 49.03 13.14
C LEU A 25 -6.74 47.62 12.95
N THR A 26 -6.86 47.15 11.71
CA THR A 26 -6.94 45.72 11.47
C THR A 26 -5.64 45.09 11.96
N SER A 27 -5.78 44.56 13.12
CA SER A 27 -4.88 43.70 13.81
C SER A 27 -3.83 43.08 12.86
N CYS A 28 -2.58 43.50 13.03
CA CYS A 28 -1.41 42.74 12.56
C CYS A 28 -1.26 41.44 13.37
N GLY A 29 -2.35 40.70 13.53
CA GLY A 29 -2.38 39.41 14.19
C GLY A 29 -2.03 38.32 13.17
N THR A 30 -1.28 37.34 13.64
CA THR A 30 -1.07 36.11 12.85
C THR A 30 -2.34 35.26 12.87
N SER A 31 -2.62 34.54 11.80
CA SER A 31 -3.68 33.53 11.72
C SER A 31 -3.56 32.48 12.82
N VAL A 32 -4.70 31.94 13.23
CA VAL A 32 -4.80 30.83 14.20
C VAL A 32 -4.51 29.47 13.59
N ILE A 33 -4.37 29.41 12.25
CA ILE A 33 -4.06 28.17 11.51
C ILE A 33 -2.61 27.76 11.78
N LYS A 34 -2.42 26.51 12.18
CA LYS A 34 -1.11 25.85 12.33
C LYS A 34 -0.89 24.89 11.19
N LEU A 35 0.34 24.80 10.74
CA LEU A 35 0.78 23.94 9.64
C LEU A 35 1.63 22.81 10.18
N ASP A 36 1.32 21.60 9.72
CA ASP A 36 1.97 20.36 10.16
C ASP A 36 1.97 19.32 9.03
N ASP A 37 2.62 18.18 9.26
CA ASP A 37 2.67 17.04 8.33
C ASP A 37 3.04 17.45 6.88
N LEU A 38 4.20 18.11 6.74
CA LEU A 38 4.73 18.51 5.44
C LEU A 38 5.26 17.30 4.69
N ARG A 39 4.76 17.07 3.48
CA ARG A 39 5.11 15.94 2.63
C ARG A 39 5.59 16.38 1.25
N CYS A 40 6.56 15.63 0.72
CA CYS A 40 6.94 15.67 -0.67
C CYS A 40 6.66 14.30 -1.29
N GLU A 41 5.90 14.24 -2.38
CA GLU A 41 5.42 12.98 -2.99
C GLU A 41 4.68 12.07 -1.99
N TYR A 42 3.90 12.68 -1.08
CA TYR A 42 3.23 12.01 0.05
C TYR A 42 4.15 11.32 1.06
N MET A 43 5.47 11.44 0.91
CA MET A 43 6.49 10.87 1.81
C MET A 43 7.03 11.92 2.77
N THR A 44 7.50 11.47 3.93
CA THR A 44 8.19 12.32 4.92
C THR A 44 9.66 12.43 4.56
N GLU A 45 10.12 13.64 4.26
CA GLU A 45 11.53 13.98 4.02
C GLU A 45 12.28 12.97 3.14
N PRO A 46 11.75 12.62 1.94
CA PRO A 46 12.39 11.63 1.08
C PRO A 46 13.79 12.05 0.69
N LEU A 47 14.78 11.15 0.87
CA LEU A 47 16.19 11.42 0.55
C LEU A 47 16.45 11.47 -0.95
N ALA A 48 15.67 10.72 -1.72
CA ALA A 48 15.86 10.59 -3.16
C ALA A 48 14.53 10.35 -3.84
N ILE A 49 14.07 11.31 -4.60
CA ILE A 49 12.94 11.20 -5.51
C ILE A 49 13.44 11.22 -6.95
N ASP A 50 12.70 10.64 -7.87
CA ASP A 50 12.99 10.66 -9.31
C ASP A 50 12.02 11.55 -10.09
N ASN A 51 11.05 12.15 -9.44
CA ASN A 51 10.10 13.08 -10.04
C ASN A 51 10.56 14.52 -9.82
N ILE A 52 11.02 15.17 -10.89
CA ILE A 52 11.45 16.58 -10.86
C ILE A 52 10.29 17.57 -10.76
N GLU A 53 9.07 17.15 -11.10
CA GLU A 53 7.83 17.91 -10.91
C GLU A 53 7.13 17.49 -9.61
N SER A 54 7.88 17.47 -8.53
CA SER A 54 7.43 16.97 -7.23
C SER A 54 6.20 17.69 -6.70
N HIS A 55 5.36 16.96 -5.99
CA HIS A 55 4.19 17.51 -5.32
C HIS A 55 4.43 17.71 -3.82
N PHE A 56 4.05 18.88 -3.33
CA PHE A 56 4.05 19.22 -1.92
C PHE A 56 2.64 19.16 -1.35
N SER A 57 2.58 18.77 -0.08
CA SER A 57 1.35 18.81 0.70
C SER A 57 1.64 19.10 2.16
N TRP A 58 0.64 19.64 2.87
CA TRP A 58 0.70 19.90 4.30
C TRP A 58 -0.69 19.81 4.91
N LYS A 59 -0.77 19.48 6.18
CA LYS A 59 -2.01 19.52 6.94
C LYS A 59 -2.15 20.81 7.72
N MET A 60 -3.38 21.21 7.92
CA MET A 60 -3.75 22.42 8.67
C MET A 60 -4.60 22.06 9.88
N THR A 61 -4.34 22.74 11.01
CA THR A 61 -5.15 22.61 12.23
C THR A 61 -5.55 23.95 12.79
N SER A 62 -6.76 24.05 13.33
CA SER A 62 -7.28 25.22 14.03
C SER A 62 -8.23 24.78 15.14
N ARG A 63 -8.36 25.62 16.18
CA ARG A 63 -9.38 25.45 17.21
C ARG A 63 -10.70 26.18 16.89
N GLN A 64 -10.71 26.97 15.84
CA GLN A 64 -11.85 27.77 15.42
C GLN A 64 -12.59 27.05 14.29
N ASN A 65 -13.91 26.88 14.44
CA ASN A 65 -14.75 26.35 13.36
C ASN A 65 -14.78 27.32 12.17
N GLY A 66 -14.87 26.78 10.96
CA GLY A 66 -14.88 27.55 9.72
C GLY A 66 -13.52 28.07 9.30
N SER A 67 -12.43 27.67 9.98
CA SER A 67 -11.08 28.05 9.54
C SER A 67 -10.76 27.41 8.20
N HIS A 68 -10.27 28.20 7.25
CA HIS A 68 -9.74 27.74 5.98
C HIS A 68 -8.65 28.70 5.49
N ALA A 69 -7.77 28.20 4.64
CA ALA A 69 -6.79 29.01 3.94
C ALA A 69 -7.42 29.61 2.68
N THR A 70 -7.02 30.84 2.34
CA THR A 70 -7.39 31.51 1.07
C THR A 70 -6.18 31.67 0.14
N ALA A 71 -4.99 31.55 0.68
CA ALA A 71 -3.73 31.60 -0.09
C ALA A 71 -2.62 30.85 0.64
N TYR A 72 -1.60 30.47 -0.11
CA TYR A 72 -0.36 29.94 0.43
C TYR A 72 0.87 30.63 -0.15
N GLN A 73 2.03 30.43 0.48
CA GLN A 73 3.35 30.72 -0.07
C GLN A 73 4.32 29.62 0.31
N LEU A 74 5.01 29.07 -0.68
CA LEU A 74 6.06 28.09 -0.54
C LEU A 74 7.43 28.71 -0.76
N LEU A 75 8.39 28.33 0.07
CA LEU A 75 9.80 28.63 -0.14
C LEU A 75 10.57 27.33 -0.22
N VAL A 76 11.45 27.20 -1.21
CA VAL A 76 12.35 26.06 -1.39
C VAL A 76 13.76 26.56 -1.60
N ALA A 77 14.73 26.02 -0.88
CA ALA A 77 16.12 26.46 -0.94
C ALA A 77 17.09 25.29 -0.74
N THR A 78 18.30 25.44 -1.28
CA THR A 78 19.39 24.45 -1.15
C THR A 78 20.07 24.46 0.23
N ASP A 79 19.85 25.50 1.03
CA ASP A 79 20.39 25.65 2.39
C ASP A 79 19.27 26.18 3.31
N ILE A 80 19.14 25.64 4.49
CA ILE A 80 18.14 26.07 5.47
C ILE A 80 18.28 27.57 5.82
N LYS A 81 19.49 28.13 5.75
CA LYS A 81 19.75 29.55 5.98
C LYS A 81 19.20 30.45 4.88
N LYS A 82 19.09 29.93 3.67
CA LYS A 82 18.49 30.61 2.51
C LYS A 82 16.97 30.48 2.46
N LEU A 83 16.37 29.74 3.38
CA LEU A 83 14.93 29.49 3.39
C LEU A 83 14.18 30.71 3.93
N ASN A 84 14.30 31.83 3.22
CA ASN A 84 13.61 33.09 3.48
C ASN A 84 13.14 33.72 2.16
N GLU A 85 12.31 34.77 2.23
CA GLU A 85 11.62 35.34 1.05
C GLU A 85 12.59 35.97 0.04
N ASP A 86 13.72 36.48 0.50
CA ASP A 86 14.70 37.20 -0.35
C ASP A 86 15.74 36.22 -0.96
N ASP A 87 16.06 35.12 -0.28
CA ASP A 87 17.21 34.28 -0.60
C ASP A 87 16.84 32.87 -1.09
N ALA A 88 15.56 32.49 -1.10
CA ALA A 88 15.11 31.17 -1.54
C ALA A 88 15.55 30.89 -3.00
N ASP A 89 16.65 30.15 -3.15
CA ASP A 89 17.38 30.02 -4.40
C ASP A 89 16.79 28.98 -5.37
N LEU A 90 15.86 28.13 -4.92
CA LEU A 90 15.17 27.17 -5.77
C LEU A 90 13.76 27.64 -6.14
N TRP A 91 12.95 28.05 -5.17
CA TRP A 91 11.61 28.51 -5.44
C TRP A 91 11.07 29.43 -4.35
N ASN A 92 10.50 30.53 -4.75
CA ASN A 92 9.57 31.33 -3.97
C ASN A 92 8.29 31.47 -4.79
N SER A 93 7.22 30.80 -4.39
CA SER A 93 5.94 30.83 -5.11
C SER A 93 5.29 32.21 -5.11
N GLY A 94 5.78 33.15 -4.27
CA GLY A 94 4.98 34.29 -3.90
C GLY A 94 3.68 33.88 -3.19
N LYS A 95 2.81 34.85 -2.96
CA LYS A 95 1.45 34.56 -2.46
C LYS A 95 0.62 34.03 -3.61
N VAL A 96 0.16 32.79 -3.50
CA VAL A 96 -0.73 32.13 -4.46
C VAL A 96 -2.13 32.06 -3.86
N ASP A 97 -3.12 32.66 -4.50
CA ASP A 97 -4.51 32.59 -4.08
C ASP A 97 -5.07 31.20 -4.37
N SER A 98 -5.20 30.39 -3.35
CA SER A 98 -5.66 29.01 -3.40
C SER A 98 -5.99 28.48 -2.01
N GLU A 99 -7.03 27.67 -1.91
CA GLU A 99 -7.45 26.99 -0.69
C GLU A 99 -6.84 25.58 -0.54
N VAL A 100 -6.14 25.11 -1.58
CA VAL A 100 -5.63 23.73 -1.67
C VAL A 100 -4.33 23.60 -0.87
N SER A 101 -4.19 22.52 -0.12
CA SER A 101 -2.98 22.19 0.65
C SER A 101 -2.35 20.84 0.29
N THR A 102 -2.77 20.25 -0.81
CA THR A 102 -2.26 18.95 -1.31
C THR A 102 -2.08 19.01 -2.82
N GLY A 103 -1.16 18.21 -3.36
CA GLY A 103 -0.93 18.16 -4.81
C GLY A 103 -0.34 19.45 -5.40
N ILE A 104 0.41 20.23 -4.61
CA ILE A 104 1.02 21.47 -5.09
C ILE A 104 2.28 21.14 -5.89
N THR A 105 2.21 21.28 -7.20
CA THR A 105 3.33 20.99 -8.10
C THR A 105 4.47 22.00 -7.91
N TYR A 106 5.69 21.50 -7.82
CA TYR A 106 6.90 22.31 -7.83
C TYR A 106 7.03 23.07 -9.16
N GLN A 107 7.21 24.40 -9.08
CA GLN A 107 7.33 25.28 -10.24
C GLN A 107 8.58 26.18 -10.15
N GLY A 108 9.57 25.74 -9.36
CA GLY A 108 10.83 26.45 -9.19
C GLY A 108 11.83 26.15 -10.29
N LYS A 109 13.13 26.34 -9.98
CA LYS A 109 14.20 25.96 -10.87
C LYS A 109 14.23 24.46 -11.08
N GLU A 110 14.56 24.02 -12.28
CA GLU A 110 14.73 22.61 -12.61
C GLU A 110 15.64 21.90 -11.61
N LEU A 111 15.20 20.77 -11.10
CA LEU A 111 15.93 19.96 -10.16
C LEU A 111 16.83 18.97 -10.92
N SER A 112 18.12 19.03 -10.66
CA SER A 112 19.09 18.04 -11.14
C SER A 112 19.20 16.85 -10.19
N ALA A 113 19.94 15.81 -10.57
CA ALA A 113 20.32 14.73 -9.65
C ALA A 113 21.09 15.30 -8.44
N ARG A 114 20.98 14.64 -7.28
CA ARG A 114 21.69 14.93 -6.02
C ARG A 114 21.35 16.26 -5.36
N VAL A 115 20.25 16.89 -5.75
CA VAL A 115 19.77 18.08 -5.04
C VAL A 115 19.31 17.66 -3.65
N HIS A 116 19.72 18.40 -2.64
CA HIS A 116 19.09 18.39 -1.33
C HIS A 116 18.49 19.77 -1.09
N ALA A 117 17.21 19.80 -0.78
CA ALA A 117 16.45 21.02 -0.61
C ALA A 117 15.66 21.02 0.70
N TYR A 118 15.51 22.21 1.25
CA TYR A 118 14.65 22.52 2.37
C TYR A 118 13.47 23.32 1.88
N TRP A 119 12.32 23.12 2.48
CA TRP A 119 11.13 23.88 2.15
C TRP A 119 10.26 24.17 3.36
N LYS A 120 9.46 25.21 3.27
CA LYS A 120 8.45 25.59 4.26
C LYS A 120 7.30 26.31 3.58
N VAL A 121 6.16 26.36 4.28
CA VAL A 121 4.94 26.98 3.80
C VAL A 121 4.35 27.91 4.85
N ARG A 122 3.65 28.96 4.41
CA ARG A 122 2.70 29.71 5.20
C ARG A 122 1.40 29.85 4.41
N VAL A 123 0.29 30.08 5.13
CA VAL A 123 -1.02 30.29 4.54
C VAL A 123 -1.63 31.59 5.04
N TRP A 124 -2.62 32.11 4.30
CA TRP A 124 -3.45 33.22 4.73
C TRP A 124 -4.84 32.69 5.02
N ASP A 125 -5.42 33.10 6.15
CA ASP A 125 -6.79 32.75 6.51
C ASP A 125 -7.83 33.63 5.79
N ALA A 126 -9.12 33.39 6.07
CA ALA A 126 -10.25 34.13 5.49
C ALA A 126 -10.23 35.63 5.77
N ASP A 127 -9.59 36.07 6.87
CA ASP A 127 -9.39 37.47 7.19
C ASP A 127 -8.18 38.07 6.48
N GLY A 128 -7.47 37.32 5.64
CA GLY A 128 -6.26 37.73 4.96
C GLY A 128 -5.03 37.81 5.87
N LYS A 129 -5.09 37.23 7.07
CA LYS A 129 -3.97 37.21 8.03
C LYS A 129 -3.03 36.05 7.72
N PRO A 130 -1.69 36.29 7.62
CA PRO A 130 -0.74 35.22 7.40
C PRO A 130 -0.59 34.34 8.66
N SER A 131 -0.43 33.04 8.47
CA SER A 131 0.03 32.13 9.52
C SER A 131 1.51 32.38 9.84
N LYS A 132 1.99 31.80 10.91
CA LYS A 132 3.44 31.57 11.05
C LYS A 132 3.89 30.61 9.95
N TRP A 133 5.15 30.72 9.53
CA TRP A 133 5.77 29.70 8.71
C TRP A 133 5.74 28.34 9.41
N SER A 134 5.58 27.27 8.64
CA SER A 134 5.77 25.91 9.14
C SER A 134 7.20 25.71 9.62
N ARG A 135 7.44 24.62 10.34
CA ARG A 135 8.80 24.08 10.48
C ARG A 135 9.32 23.73 9.09
N PRO A 136 10.60 23.90 8.80
CA PRO A 136 11.18 23.39 7.57
C PRO A 136 11.06 21.86 7.50
N ALA A 137 10.82 21.36 6.30
CA ALA A 137 10.98 19.96 5.91
C ALA A 137 12.04 19.88 4.81
N SER A 138 12.54 18.70 4.51
CA SER A 138 13.52 18.48 3.46
C SER A 138 13.06 17.48 2.41
N PHE A 139 13.69 17.50 1.26
CA PHE A 139 13.62 16.44 0.25
C PHE A 139 14.90 16.43 -0.57
N GLY A 140 15.17 15.33 -1.27
CA GLY A 140 16.29 15.23 -2.19
C GLY A 140 15.92 14.52 -3.47
N THR A 141 16.67 14.78 -4.54
CA THR A 141 16.64 13.98 -5.76
C THR A 141 17.72 12.92 -5.71
N GLY A 142 17.40 11.74 -6.22
CA GLY A 142 18.35 10.63 -6.36
C GLY A 142 19.21 10.74 -7.61
N LEU A 143 19.68 9.61 -8.09
CA LEU A 143 20.25 9.46 -9.42
C LEU A 143 19.08 9.38 -10.41
N LEU A 144 18.99 10.32 -11.35
CA LEU A 144 17.84 10.47 -12.25
C LEU A 144 18.02 9.71 -13.57
N SER A 145 19.25 9.33 -13.88
CA SER A 145 19.61 8.66 -15.12
C SER A 145 20.81 7.74 -14.96
N ASP A 146 21.05 6.88 -15.94
CA ASP A 146 22.22 6.02 -15.93
C ASP A 146 23.54 6.79 -16.01
N SER A 147 23.54 8.00 -16.59
CA SER A 147 24.70 8.88 -16.63
C SER A 147 25.07 9.53 -15.29
N ASP A 148 24.22 9.43 -14.30
CA ASP A 148 24.50 9.90 -12.94
C ASP A 148 25.36 8.91 -12.13
N TRP A 149 25.45 7.68 -12.59
CA TRP A 149 26.42 6.74 -12.03
C TRP A 149 27.84 7.10 -12.45
N ALA A 150 28.80 6.85 -11.57
CA ALA A 150 30.21 7.02 -11.89
C ALA A 150 30.63 6.13 -13.07
N GLU A 151 31.48 6.66 -13.96
CA GLU A 151 31.97 5.89 -15.09
C GLU A 151 32.58 4.55 -14.65
N GLY A 152 32.14 3.45 -15.27
CA GLY A 152 32.55 2.08 -14.94
C GLY A 152 31.92 1.49 -13.68
N ALA A 153 30.90 2.13 -13.06
CA ALA A 153 30.10 1.50 -12.02
C ALA A 153 29.29 0.35 -12.63
N ALA A 154 29.49 -0.86 -12.11
CA ALA A 154 28.93 -2.09 -12.65
C ALA A 154 28.12 -2.87 -11.62
N PHE A 155 27.22 -3.73 -12.09
CA PHE A 155 26.60 -4.74 -11.25
C PHE A 155 27.62 -5.82 -10.91
N ILE A 156 27.77 -6.13 -9.63
CA ILE A 156 28.71 -7.13 -9.13
C ILE A 156 27.97 -8.20 -8.29
N GLY A 157 28.52 -9.38 -8.20
CA GLY A 157 28.01 -10.48 -7.41
C GLY A 157 29.13 -11.46 -7.04
N ILE A 158 28.75 -12.71 -6.82
CA ILE A 158 29.67 -13.84 -6.57
C ILE A 158 29.44 -14.92 -7.62
N ASP A 159 30.44 -15.77 -7.86
CA ASP A 159 30.25 -16.95 -8.68
C ASP A 159 29.28 -17.92 -7.99
N GLN A 160 28.14 -18.14 -8.63
CA GLN A 160 27.04 -18.94 -8.09
C GLN A 160 27.21 -20.42 -8.41
N PRO A 161 26.68 -21.36 -7.58
CA PRO A 161 26.61 -22.77 -7.90
C PRO A 161 25.99 -23.02 -9.27
N ARG A 162 26.35 -24.13 -9.91
CA ARG A 162 25.86 -24.47 -11.25
C ARG A 162 24.33 -24.51 -11.31
N GLU A 163 23.84 -24.11 -12.46
CA GLU A 163 22.41 -24.22 -12.77
C GLU A 163 21.93 -25.67 -12.57
N GLY A 164 20.93 -25.86 -11.69
CA GLY A 164 20.39 -27.17 -11.34
C GLY A 164 20.52 -27.55 -9.86
N GLU A 165 21.43 -26.97 -9.12
CA GLU A 165 21.60 -27.24 -7.68
C GLU A 165 20.51 -26.60 -6.82
N ASN A 166 19.64 -25.76 -7.39
CA ASN A 166 18.53 -25.05 -6.71
C ASN A 166 18.95 -24.31 -5.43
N MET A 167 20.20 -23.87 -5.38
CA MET A 167 20.81 -23.17 -4.27
C MET A 167 21.48 -21.91 -4.76
N HIS A 168 21.26 -20.78 -4.07
CA HIS A 168 21.86 -19.49 -4.37
C HIS A 168 22.61 -18.99 -3.14
N ILE A 169 23.87 -18.63 -3.32
CA ILE A 169 24.65 -17.96 -2.28
C ILE A 169 24.05 -16.56 -2.06
N SER A 170 23.86 -16.19 -0.80
CA SER A 170 23.58 -14.82 -0.38
C SER A 170 24.89 -14.16 0.07
N PRO A 171 25.67 -13.57 -0.87
CA PRO A 171 27.01 -13.12 -0.61
C PRO A 171 27.07 -11.82 0.15
N ILE A 172 28.20 -11.57 0.82
CA ILE A 172 28.62 -10.23 1.17
C ILE A 172 29.63 -9.70 0.14
N LEU A 173 29.52 -8.41 -0.14
CA LEU A 173 30.37 -7.66 -1.07
C LEU A 173 31.07 -6.55 -0.29
N ARG A 174 32.38 -6.42 -0.38
CA ARG A 174 33.19 -5.54 0.48
C ARG A 174 34.04 -4.58 -0.35
N LYS A 175 34.12 -3.34 0.15
CA LYS A 175 35.07 -2.32 -0.35
C LYS A 175 35.53 -1.42 0.78
N THR A 176 36.85 -1.23 0.91
CA THR A 176 37.41 -0.16 1.73
C THR A 176 37.61 1.10 0.90
N PHE A 177 37.43 2.25 1.52
CA PHE A 177 37.62 3.57 0.91
C PHE A 177 38.07 4.59 1.96
N ASN A 178 38.71 5.67 1.50
CA ASN A 178 39.14 6.75 2.38
C ASN A 178 38.13 7.90 2.40
N TYR A 179 37.84 8.41 3.59
CA TYR A 179 37.02 9.58 3.81
C TYR A 179 37.80 10.68 4.52
N THR A 180 37.89 11.87 3.90
CA THR A 180 38.33 13.06 4.56
C THR A 180 37.14 13.78 5.18
N SER A 181 37.15 13.98 6.50
CA SER A 181 36.05 14.65 7.19
C SER A 181 35.72 16.01 6.54
N GLY A 182 34.45 16.28 6.36
CA GLY A 182 33.88 17.49 5.78
C GLY A 182 32.51 17.82 6.41
N LYS A 183 31.86 18.85 5.87
CA LYS A 183 30.49 19.24 6.23
C LYS A 183 29.48 18.76 5.20
N GLU A 184 29.95 18.12 4.16
CA GLU A 184 29.18 17.60 3.05
C GLU A 184 28.41 16.37 3.53
N ARG A 185 27.23 16.19 2.97
CA ARG A 185 26.48 14.93 3.14
C ARG A 185 27.16 13.82 2.37
N VAL A 186 27.12 12.63 2.90
CA VAL A 186 27.56 11.43 2.18
C VAL A 186 26.37 10.52 1.95
N LEU A 187 26.10 10.24 0.68
CA LEU A 187 25.00 9.40 0.24
C LEU A 187 25.56 8.08 -0.30
N LEU A 188 24.89 6.99 0.08
CA LEU A 188 25.07 5.66 -0.50
C LEU A 188 23.85 5.33 -1.37
N HIS A 189 24.08 5.15 -2.66
CA HIS A 189 23.09 4.68 -3.62
C HIS A 189 23.30 3.20 -3.87
N VAL A 190 22.25 2.40 -3.71
CA VAL A 190 22.29 0.95 -3.93
C VAL A 190 21.17 0.54 -4.87
N ASN A 191 21.53 -0.02 -6.01
CA ASN A 191 20.62 -0.68 -6.94
C ASN A 191 20.89 -2.18 -6.90
N SER A 192 20.00 -2.95 -6.27
CA SER A 192 20.16 -4.39 -6.17
C SER A 192 19.14 -5.13 -7.04
N LEU A 193 19.61 -6.15 -7.74
CA LEU A 193 18.81 -7.15 -8.41
C LEU A 193 18.62 -8.31 -7.45
N GLY A 194 17.59 -8.23 -6.66
CA GLY A 194 17.33 -8.97 -5.44
C GLY A 194 17.19 -8.03 -4.25
N TYR A 195 17.50 -8.50 -3.07
CA TYR A 195 17.48 -7.71 -1.84
C TYR A 195 18.89 -7.37 -1.37
N HIS A 196 19.01 -6.34 -0.52
CA HIS A 196 20.27 -6.00 0.14
C HIS A 196 20.07 -5.49 1.58
N GLU A 197 21.10 -5.71 2.38
CA GLU A 197 21.42 -4.93 3.58
C GLU A 197 22.79 -4.30 3.40
N ALA A 198 23.01 -3.09 3.88
CA ALA A 198 24.29 -2.39 3.78
C ALA A 198 24.82 -2.03 5.17
N TYR A 199 26.13 -2.08 5.34
CA TYR A 199 26.83 -1.80 6.60
C TYR A 199 28.02 -0.89 6.32
N ILE A 200 28.19 0.12 7.18
CA ILE A 200 29.39 0.96 7.19
C ILE A 200 30.11 0.73 8.52
N ASN A 201 31.37 0.31 8.46
CA ASN A 201 32.19 0.03 9.64
C ASN A 201 31.49 -0.93 10.63
N GLY A 202 30.79 -1.94 10.12
CA GLY A 202 30.00 -2.90 10.88
C GLY A 202 28.62 -2.41 11.36
N THR A 203 28.29 -1.15 11.17
CA THR A 203 26.99 -0.56 11.58
C THR A 203 26.00 -0.66 10.43
N PRO A 204 24.76 -1.19 10.63
CA PRO A 204 23.76 -1.24 9.58
C PRO A 204 23.35 0.18 9.14
N VAL A 205 23.27 0.37 7.82
CA VAL A 205 22.89 1.65 7.20
C VAL A 205 21.39 1.92 7.37
N ALA A 206 20.57 0.89 7.35
CA ALA A 206 19.13 0.96 7.56
C ALA A 206 18.64 -0.25 8.36
N LEU A 207 17.53 -0.06 9.09
CA LEU A 207 16.89 -1.13 9.85
C LEU A 207 15.69 -1.74 9.12
N SER A 208 15.33 -1.20 7.97
CA SER A 208 14.23 -1.72 7.13
C SER A 208 14.63 -3.04 6.49
N PRO A 209 13.81 -4.10 6.61
CA PRO A 209 14.09 -5.38 5.98
C PRO A 209 13.68 -5.41 4.52
N LEU A 210 14.32 -6.29 3.72
CA LEU A 210 13.93 -6.59 2.34
C LEU A 210 13.95 -5.35 1.43
N ASN A 211 15.04 -4.58 1.46
CA ASN A 211 15.27 -3.51 0.50
C ASN A 211 15.86 -4.06 -0.81
N PRO A 212 15.47 -3.49 -1.96
CA PRO A 212 14.45 -2.47 -2.23
C PRO A 212 13.03 -3.03 -2.25
N ALA A 213 12.04 -2.14 -2.46
CA ALA A 213 10.71 -2.55 -2.88
C ALA A 213 10.77 -3.38 -4.18
N VAL A 214 9.74 -4.21 -4.40
CA VAL A 214 9.72 -5.13 -5.54
C VAL A 214 9.36 -4.39 -6.83
N SER A 215 10.03 -4.73 -7.94
CA SER A 215 9.78 -4.20 -9.28
C SER A 215 9.76 -5.30 -10.34
N GLN A 216 9.33 -4.97 -11.55
CA GLN A 216 9.33 -5.91 -12.68
C GLN A 216 10.73 -6.01 -13.30
N HIS A 217 11.56 -6.91 -12.75
CA HIS A 217 12.79 -7.31 -13.46
C HIS A 217 12.43 -8.06 -14.76
N PRO A 218 13.15 -7.92 -15.83
CA PRO A 218 14.30 -7.06 -16.10
C PRO A 218 13.94 -5.68 -16.67
N LYS A 219 12.69 -5.25 -16.60
CA LYS A 219 12.23 -3.98 -17.17
C LYS A 219 12.69 -2.79 -16.33
N ARG A 220 12.66 -2.94 -15.00
CA ARG A 220 13.00 -1.87 -14.06
C ARG A 220 13.63 -2.43 -12.79
N SER A 221 14.60 -1.72 -12.27
CA SER A 221 15.17 -1.92 -10.93
C SER A 221 14.98 -0.68 -10.06
N ILE A 222 15.10 -0.82 -8.75
CA ILE A 222 14.88 0.25 -7.78
C ILE A 222 16.20 0.61 -7.09
N ILE A 223 16.45 1.91 -6.97
CA ILE A 223 17.59 2.49 -6.28
C ILE A 223 17.15 2.95 -4.89
N ASN A 224 17.76 2.40 -3.84
CA ASN A 224 17.69 2.97 -2.51
C ASN A 224 18.83 3.95 -2.30
N THR A 225 18.54 5.07 -1.66
CA THR A 225 19.51 6.08 -1.27
C THR A 225 19.51 6.24 0.24
N TYR A 226 20.69 6.19 0.84
CA TYR A 226 20.88 6.28 2.28
C TYR A 226 21.81 7.43 2.62
N ASP A 227 21.48 8.20 3.67
CA ASP A 227 22.44 9.15 4.26
C ASP A 227 23.32 8.41 5.25
N VAL A 228 24.58 8.31 4.93
CA VAL A 228 25.58 7.58 5.74
C VAL A 228 26.59 8.52 6.38
N THR A 229 26.33 9.81 6.37
CA THR A 229 27.26 10.86 6.84
C THR A 229 27.76 10.58 8.26
N ASP A 230 26.86 10.24 9.17
CA ASP A 230 27.17 10.03 10.58
C ASP A 230 27.81 8.65 10.90
N LEU A 231 27.87 7.76 9.90
CA LEU A 231 28.47 6.42 10.03
C LEU A 231 29.95 6.41 9.67
N LEU A 232 30.46 7.49 9.05
CA LEU A 232 31.82 7.57 8.55
C LEU A 232 32.79 8.11 9.59
N VAL A 233 33.99 7.55 9.58
CA VAL A 233 35.14 8.04 10.36
C VAL A 233 36.20 8.63 9.42
N LYS A 234 36.98 9.58 9.91
CA LYS A 234 38.11 10.13 9.15
C LYS A 234 39.17 9.03 8.91
N GLY A 235 39.57 8.86 7.67
CA GLY A 235 40.53 7.85 7.25
C GLY A 235 39.83 6.71 6.51
N GLU A 236 40.28 5.51 6.72
CA GLU A 236 39.76 4.30 6.08
C GLU A 236 38.37 3.94 6.67
N ASN A 237 37.44 3.62 5.79
CA ASN A 237 36.11 3.12 6.10
C ASN A 237 35.85 1.87 5.26
N GLU A 238 34.95 1.03 5.76
CA GLU A 238 34.55 -0.20 5.09
C GLU A 238 33.07 -0.19 4.79
N LEU A 239 32.71 -0.46 3.53
CA LEU A 239 31.35 -0.69 3.07
C LEU A 239 31.19 -2.19 2.79
N VAL A 240 30.23 -2.79 3.46
CA VAL A 240 29.78 -4.16 3.20
C VAL A 240 28.34 -4.13 2.72
N ILE A 241 28.05 -4.82 1.62
CA ILE A 241 26.67 -5.02 1.12
C ILE A 241 26.39 -6.53 1.13
N TRP A 242 25.38 -6.92 1.92
CA TRP A 242 24.90 -8.30 1.96
C TRP A 242 23.72 -8.41 1.00
N ALA A 243 23.81 -9.32 0.02
CA ALA A 243 22.83 -9.45 -1.04
C ALA A 243 22.06 -10.77 -0.95
N GLY A 244 20.76 -10.71 -1.22
CA GLY A 244 19.87 -11.87 -1.28
C GLY A 244 19.12 -11.94 -2.59
N ILE A 245 18.85 -13.14 -3.10
CA ILE A 245 18.27 -13.34 -4.43
C ILE A 245 16.84 -12.77 -4.56
N GLY A 246 16.00 -12.91 -3.53
CA GLY A 246 14.65 -12.37 -3.52
C GLY A 246 13.83 -12.64 -4.79
N TRP A 247 13.21 -11.58 -5.32
CA TRP A 247 12.44 -11.63 -6.57
C TRP A 247 13.30 -11.76 -7.84
N TYR A 248 14.60 -11.59 -7.76
CA TYR A 248 15.53 -11.78 -8.88
C TYR A 248 15.81 -13.26 -9.10
N LEU A 249 14.76 -14.07 -9.21
CA LEU A 249 14.86 -15.49 -9.50
C LEU A 249 14.68 -15.75 -11.01
N LYS A 250 15.32 -16.83 -11.47
CA LYS A 250 15.30 -17.31 -12.87
C LYS A 250 13.90 -17.48 -13.49
N ARG A 251 12.83 -17.43 -12.68
CA ARG A 251 11.47 -17.59 -13.17
C ARG A 251 10.89 -16.35 -13.84
N VAL A 252 11.45 -15.18 -13.56
CA VAL A 252 11.02 -13.95 -14.24
C VAL A 252 11.66 -13.93 -15.61
N PRO A 253 10.90 -13.87 -16.71
CA PRO A 253 11.46 -13.90 -18.06
C PRO A 253 12.46 -12.76 -18.28
N GLY A 254 13.61 -13.07 -18.87
CA GLY A 254 14.66 -12.11 -19.18
C GLY A 254 15.60 -11.77 -18.03
N VAL A 255 15.43 -12.37 -16.85
CA VAL A 255 16.39 -12.25 -15.75
C VAL A 255 17.70 -12.95 -16.11
N VAL A 256 18.83 -12.27 -15.91
CA VAL A 256 20.16 -12.82 -16.12
C VAL A 256 20.50 -13.78 -14.98
N PRO A 257 20.87 -15.03 -15.25
CA PRO A 257 21.27 -15.98 -14.20
C PRO A 257 22.51 -15.52 -13.42
N GLY A 258 22.72 -16.07 -12.22
CA GLY A 258 23.91 -15.84 -11.41
C GLY A 258 23.79 -14.73 -10.37
N GLY A 259 22.60 -14.10 -10.23
CA GLY A 259 22.36 -13.14 -9.14
C GLY A 259 22.30 -13.79 -7.76
N PRO A 260 22.22 -12.97 -6.69
CA PRO A 260 21.92 -11.53 -6.71
C PRO A 260 23.07 -10.69 -7.22
N TYR A 261 22.73 -9.52 -7.80
CA TYR A 261 23.71 -8.54 -8.25
C TYR A 261 23.45 -7.18 -7.61
N VAL A 262 24.52 -6.42 -7.36
CA VAL A 262 24.43 -5.08 -6.75
C VAL A 262 25.28 -4.10 -7.54
N ARG A 263 24.69 -2.94 -7.86
CA ARG A 263 25.40 -1.75 -8.32
C ARG A 263 25.28 -0.70 -7.22
N ALA A 264 26.39 -0.21 -6.71
CA ALA A 264 26.39 0.78 -5.64
C ALA A 264 27.42 1.87 -5.86
N GLN A 265 27.15 3.04 -5.30
CA GLN A 265 28.03 4.20 -5.32
C GLN A 265 27.88 4.96 -4.00
N ILE A 266 28.99 5.28 -3.36
CA ILE A 266 29.04 6.17 -2.21
C ILE A 266 29.72 7.46 -2.58
N GLU A 267 29.13 8.60 -2.28
CA GLU A 267 29.59 9.91 -2.72
C GLU A 267 29.33 11.00 -1.69
N LYS A 268 30.26 11.96 -1.60
CA LYS A 268 29.98 13.25 -0.96
C LYS A 268 29.18 14.13 -1.90
N THR A 269 28.20 14.83 -1.36
CA THR A 269 27.35 15.73 -2.13
C THR A 269 27.30 17.12 -1.49
N TRP A 270 27.34 18.14 -2.34
CA TRP A 270 27.15 19.55 -1.94
C TRP A 270 26.43 20.30 -3.05
N ASN A 271 25.98 21.51 -2.75
CA ASN A 271 25.32 22.32 -3.76
C ASN A 271 26.24 22.58 -4.96
N GLY A 272 25.86 22.03 -6.11
CA GLY A 272 26.58 22.21 -7.39
C GLY A 272 27.69 21.19 -7.63
N GLY A 273 27.82 20.12 -6.83
CA GLY A 273 28.83 19.09 -7.11
C GLY A 273 28.76 17.84 -6.23
N HIS A 274 29.61 16.90 -6.58
CA HIS A 274 29.76 15.64 -5.83
C HIS A 274 31.17 15.08 -6.03
N GLU A 275 31.59 14.19 -5.14
CA GLU A 275 32.84 13.42 -5.23
C GLU A 275 32.53 11.96 -4.90
N VAL A 276 32.81 11.06 -5.84
CA VAL A 276 32.63 9.62 -5.63
C VAL A 276 33.76 9.08 -4.76
N LEU A 277 33.43 8.49 -3.63
CA LEU A 277 34.35 7.88 -2.69
C LEU A 277 34.65 6.43 -3.06
N ALA A 278 33.61 5.69 -3.45
CA ALA A 278 33.72 4.33 -3.98
C ALA A 278 32.51 4.00 -4.87
N LYS A 279 32.71 3.07 -5.79
CA LYS A 279 31.67 2.50 -6.66
C LYS A 279 31.92 1.01 -6.85
N THR A 280 30.89 0.27 -7.22
CA THR A 280 31.03 -1.15 -7.55
C THR A 280 31.74 -1.34 -8.88
N ASP A 281 32.82 -2.11 -8.84
CA ASP A 281 33.64 -2.51 -9.98
C ASP A 281 34.45 -3.77 -9.66
N SER A 282 35.36 -4.17 -10.54
CA SER A 282 36.22 -5.38 -10.38
C SER A 282 37.20 -5.33 -9.20
N SER A 283 37.31 -4.19 -8.51
CA SER A 283 38.20 -4.05 -7.33
C SER A 283 37.50 -4.45 -6.03
N TRP A 284 36.21 -4.78 -6.08
CA TRP A 284 35.47 -5.29 -4.94
C TRP A 284 35.80 -6.76 -4.66
N GLN A 285 35.55 -7.15 -3.42
CA GLN A 285 35.68 -8.52 -2.97
C GLN A 285 34.28 -9.08 -2.62
N ALA A 286 34.11 -10.36 -2.80
CA ALA A 286 32.90 -11.11 -2.46
C ALA A 286 33.24 -12.29 -1.57
N ALA A 287 32.32 -12.67 -0.69
CA ALA A 287 32.50 -13.87 0.14
C ALA A 287 31.20 -14.63 0.33
N ASP A 288 31.32 -15.96 0.37
CA ASP A 288 30.30 -16.89 0.82
C ASP A 288 30.41 -17.03 2.35
N ILE A 289 29.38 -16.58 3.06
CA ILE A 289 29.31 -16.58 4.53
C ILE A 289 28.40 -17.68 5.08
N GLY A 290 28.17 -18.74 4.34
CA GLY A 290 27.31 -19.85 4.77
C GLY A 290 25.81 -19.50 4.78
N ARG A 291 25.43 -18.51 4.02
CA ARG A 291 24.02 -18.12 3.87
C ARG A 291 23.55 -18.43 2.45
N TYR A 292 22.53 -19.25 2.37
CA TYR A 292 22.03 -19.71 1.08
C TYR A 292 20.51 -19.62 1.03
N TYR A 293 20.00 -19.28 -0.14
CA TYR A 293 18.62 -19.55 -0.49
C TYR A 293 18.55 -20.88 -1.22
N PHE A 294 17.62 -21.74 -0.85
CA PHE A 294 17.42 -23.01 -1.54
C PHE A 294 16.01 -23.16 -2.10
N GLY A 295 15.93 -23.84 -3.24
CA GLY A 295 14.67 -24.11 -3.92
C GLY A 295 14.49 -23.40 -5.24
N ARG A 296 13.45 -23.80 -5.97
CA ARG A 296 13.15 -23.29 -7.31
C ARG A 296 12.26 -22.05 -7.30
N ASN A 297 11.70 -21.72 -6.16
CA ASN A 297 10.74 -20.67 -5.96
C ASN A 297 11.20 -19.74 -4.84
N TRP A 298 10.80 -18.48 -4.90
CA TRP A 298 10.94 -17.55 -3.79
C TRP A 298 10.15 -17.95 -2.52
N THR A 299 9.53 -19.12 -2.50
CA THR A 299 8.72 -19.60 -1.40
C THR A 299 9.44 -20.62 -0.51
N ASN A 300 10.59 -21.15 -0.90
CA ASN A 300 11.30 -22.18 -0.11
C ASN A 300 11.98 -21.59 1.14
N GLY A 301 13.24 -21.84 1.40
CA GLY A 301 13.86 -21.45 2.65
C GLY A 301 15.30 -20.97 2.52
N GLU A 302 15.86 -20.68 3.66
CA GLU A 302 17.25 -20.28 3.80
C GLU A 302 18.05 -21.35 4.56
N ILE A 303 19.32 -21.48 4.22
CA ILE A 303 20.28 -22.28 4.97
C ILE A 303 21.26 -21.33 5.65
N VAL A 304 21.49 -21.59 6.94
CA VAL A 304 22.51 -20.91 7.75
C VAL A 304 23.55 -21.98 8.15
N ASP A 305 24.72 -21.98 7.49
CA ASP A 305 25.80 -22.91 7.76
C ASP A 305 26.91 -22.23 8.56
N LEU A 306 26.94 -22.45 9.87
CA LEU A 306 27.90 -21.81 10.75
C LEU A 306 29.35 -22.25 10.51
N ARG A 307 29.58 -23.35 9.83
CA ARG A 307 30.94 -23.77 9.50
C ARG A 307 31.68 -22.82 8.57
N LYS A 308 30.91 -22.01 7.80
CA LYS A 308 31.37 -20.89 6.97
C LYS A 308 30.90 -19.53 7.52
N GLY A 309 30.08 -19.57 8.57
CA GLY A 309 29.27 -18.46 9.00
C GLY A 309 30.04 -17.30 9.58
N LEU A 310 29.67 -16.10 9.13
CA LEU A 310 29.99 -14.85 9.76
C LEU A 310 28.96 -14.59 10.88
N GLN A 311 29.43 -14.28 12.09
CA GLN A 311 28.54 -14.04 13.22
C GLN A 311 28.11 -12.57 13.33
N ASP A 312 28.99 -11.65 12.90
CA ASP A 312 28.79 -10.21 12.88
C ASP A 312 29.61 -9.57 11.77
N PHE A 313 29.43 -8.26 11.59
CA PHE A 313 30.18 -7.50 10.56
C PHE A 313 31.29 -6.63 11.21
N THR A 314 31.88 -7.11 12.32
CA THR A 314 33.06 -6.44 12.89
C THR A 314 34.26 -6.63 11.98
N PRO A 315 35.25 -5.70 11.99
CA PRO A 315 36.46 -5.84 11.19
C PRO A 315 37.19 -7.17 11.43
N GLU A 316 37.26 -7.63 12.68
CA GLU A 316 37.90 -8.91 13.05
C GLU A 316 37.18 -10.11 12.39
N SER A 317 35.87 -10.13 12.43
CA SER A 317 35.06 -11.18 11.81
C SER A 317 35.20 -11.16 10.28
N LEU A 318 35.18 -9.98 9.68
CA LEU A 318 35.33 -9.77 8.23
C LEU A 318 36.73 -10.16 7.72
N ASP A 319 37.79 -9.93 8.51
CA ASP A 319 39.15 -10.31 8.14
C ASP A 319 39.41 -11.83 8.26
N ALA A 320 38.59 -12.53 9.01
CA ALA A 320 38.71 -14.00 9.21
C ALA A 320 38.12 -14.84 8.08
N ILE A 321 37.31 -14.27 7.17
CA ILE A 321 36.63 -14.99 6.08
C ILE A 321 37.46 -15.01 4.79
N GLY A 322 37.16 -15.98 3.93
CA GLY A 322 37.79 -16.14 2.62
C GLY A 322 37.21 -15.20 1.58
N TRP A 323 37.91 -14.14 1.26
CA TRP A 323 37.53 -13.19 0.20
C TRP A 323 38.03 -13.66 -1.17
N GLN A 324 37.20 -13.43 -2.20
CA GLN A 324 37.52 -13.61 -3.60
C GLN A 324 37.14 -12.38 -4.41
N PRO A 325 37.69 -12.16 -5.60
CA PRO A 325 37.24 -11.05 -6.46
C PRO A 325 35.74 -11.14 -6.74
N ALA A 326 35.05 -10.02 -6.69
CA ALA A 326 33.66 -9.95 -7.11
C ALA A 326 33.53 -10.19 -8.63
N VAL A 327 32.44 -10.84 -9.02
CA VAL A 327 32.13 -11.14 -10.43
C VAL A 327 31.29 -9.99 -11.00
N ILE A 328 31.68 -9.50 -12.19
CA ILE A 328 30.88 -8.52 -12.92
C ILE A 328 29.69 -9.24 -13.57
N GLY A 329 28.47 -8.78 -13.31
CA GLY A 329 27.25 -9.23 -13.97
C GLY A 329 27.03 -8.52 -15.30
N GLU A 330 26.87 -9.27 -16.38
CA GLU A 330 26.51 -8.71 -17.68
C GLU A 330 25.01 -8.42 -17.76
N ILE A 331 24.58 -7.36 -17.07
CA ILE A 331 23.17 -6.97 -16.96
C ILE A 331 22.80 -6.06 -18.14
N PRO A 332 21.79 -6.43 -18.95
CA PRO A 332 21.32 -5.55 -20.02
C PRO A 332 20.83 -4.20 -19.48
N ALA A 333 20.96 -3.16 -20.29
CA ALA A 333 20.44 -1.84 -19.96
C ALA A 333 18.92 -1.95 -19.70
N HIS A 334 18.49 -1.35 -18.59
CA HIS A 334 17.09 -1.33 -18.17
C HIS A 334 16.82 -0.04 -17.38
N ASN A 335 15.55 0.28 -17.17
CA ASN A 335 15.18 1.45 -16.39
C ASN A 335 15.57 1.24 -14.92
N ALA A 336 16.08 2.30 -14.31
CA ALA A 336 16.26 2.35 -12.86
C ALA A 336 15.54 3.59 -12.33
N SER A 337 14.86 3.44 -11.19
CA SER A 337 14.10 4.52 -10.55
C SER A 337 14.37 4.55 -9.06
N ALA A 338 14.24 5.71 -8.43
CA ALA A 338 14.26 5.79 -6.98
C ALA A 338 13.09 4.99 -6.37
N GLN A 339 13.24 4.55 -5.12
CA GLN A 339 12.13 3.98 -4.37
C GLN A 339 11.16 5.10 -3.96
N MET A 340 10.01 5.15 -4.63
CA MET A 340 8.97 6.16 -4.43
C MET A 340 7.82 5.67 -3.53
N CYS A 341 8.08 4.68 -2.69
CA CYS A 341 7.19 4.22 -1.64
C CYS A 341 7.99 3.96 -0.37
N GLU A 342 7.28 3.91 0.75
CA GLU A 342 7.90 3.65 2.05
C GLU A 342 8.57 2.26 2.07
N PRO A 343 9.71 2.11 2.77
CA PRO A 343 10.34 0.81 2.98
C PRO A 343 9.50 -0.08 3.90
N ASN A 344 9.84 -1.36 3.97
CA ASN A 344 9.26 -2.24 4.97
C ASN A 344 9.73 -1.87 6.37
N VAL A 345 8.86 -2.07 7.36
CA VAL A 345 9.15 -1.82 8.78
C VAL A 345 8.72 -3.00 9.65
N PHE A 346 9.41 -3.19 10.77
CA PHE A 346 8.93 -4.06 11.84
C PHE A 346 7.86 -3.30 12.64
N TYR A 347 6.65 -3.86 12.75
CA TYR A 347 5.56 -3.19 13.45
C TYR A 347 5.09 -3.90 14.71
N HIS A 348 5.45 -5.19 14.89
CA HIS A 348 5.11 -5.94 16.10
C HIS A 348 6.10 -7.07 16.37
N THR A 349 6.20 -7.44 17.64
CA THR A 349 7.05 -8.55 18.11
C THR A 349 6.19 -9.57 18.87
N TYR A 350 6.31 -10.83 18.48
CA TYR A 350 5.62 -11.95 19.11
C TYR A 350 6.60 -12.83 19.88
N LYS A 351 6.13 -13.42 20.97
CA LYS A 351 6.81 -14.49 21.72
C LYS A 351 5.91 -15.71 21.79
N PRO A 352 6.45 -16.93 21.78
CA PRO A 352 5.63 -18.12 21.97
C PRO A 352 4.83 -18.06 23.26
N VAL A 353 3.55 -18.41 23.18
CA VAL A 353 2.65 -18.56 24.34
C VAL A 353 2.67 -19.99 24.90
N ALA A 354 3.12 -20.95 24.09
CA ALA A 354 3.26 -22.35 24.47
C ALA A 354 4.31 -23.07 23.63
N VAL A 355 4.88 -24.17 24.19
CA VAL A 355 5.77 -25.10 23.49
C VAL A 355 5.25 -26.52 23.71
N HIS A 356 5.15 -27.29 22.63
CA HIS A 356 4.59 -28.63 22.63
C HIS A 356 5.61 -29.62 22.04
N LYS A 357 5.95 -30.68 22.81
CA LYS A 357 6.72 -31.78 22.27
C LYS A 357 5.81 -32.64 21.36
N VAL A 358 6.18 -32.80 20.10
CA VAL A 358 5.39 -33.54 19.11
C VAL A 358 6.07 -34.86 18.70
N ALA A 359 7.39 -34.94 18.80
CA ALA A 359 8.17 -36.15 18.63
C ALA A 359 9.49 -36.05 19.40
N ASP A 360 10.32 -37.13 19.36
CA ASP A 360 11.69 -37.00 19.84
C ASP A 360 12.45 -35.98 19.01
N SER A 361 13.10 -35.03 19.69
CA SER A 361 13.83 -33.92 19.07
C SER A 361 12.98 -32.98 18.20
N SER A 362 11.64 -32.92 18.45
CA SER A 362 10.72 -32.12 17.65
C SER A 362 9.73 -31.35 18.54
N TYR A 363 9.70 -30.02 18.39
CA TYR A 363 8.93 -29.10 19.26
C TYR A 363 8.18 -28.06 18.43
N VAL A 364 6.89 -27.86 18.73
CA VAL A 364 6.04 -26.82 18.13
C VAL A 364 5.90 -25.65 19.10
N TYR A 365 6.26 -24.48 18.63
CA TYR A 365 6.11 -23.19 19.31
C TYR A 365 4.85 -22.50 18.78
N ASP A 366 3.84 -22.31 19.64
CA ASP A 366 2.65 -21.51 19.32
C ASP A 366 2.93 -20.04 19.62
N MET A 367 2.94 -19.20 18.59
CA MET A 367 3.15 -17.76 18.71
C MET A 367 1.90 -17.01 19.20
N GLY A 368 0.78 -17.70 19.44
CA GLY A 368 -0.49 -17.15 19.88
C GLY A 368 -1.30 -16.47 18.77
N HIS A 369 -0.64 -15.94 17.78
CA HIS A 369 -1.24 -15.22 16.65
C HIS A 369 -0.54 -15.55 15.34
N ALA A 370 -1.32 -15.53 14.25
CA ALA A 370 -0.77 -15.60 12.90
C ALA A 370 -0.17 -14.23 12.50
N PHE A 371 0.98 -14.26 11.85
CA PHE A 371 1.66 -13.06 11.35
C PHE A 371 2.54 -13.37 10.15
N VAL A 372 3.01 -12.31 9.49
CA VAL A 372 3.98 -12.37 8.38
C VAL A 372 5.24 -11.61 8.78
N GLY A 373 6.39 -12.26 8.63
CA GLY A 373 7.64 -11.61 9.00
C GLY A 373 8.81 -12.57 9.13
N PHE A 374 9.62 -12.31 10.13
CA PHE A 374 10.85 -13.04 10.43
C PHE A 374 10.78 -13.74 11.77
N VAL A 375 11.63 -14.76 11.93
CA VAL A 375 11.89 -15.37 13.22
C VAL A 375 13.35 -15.17 13.61
N GLU A 376 13.58 -14.91 14.88
CA GLU A 376 14.89 -14.86 15.50
C GLU A 376 14.90 -15.93 16.59
N VAL A 377 15.89 -16.83 16.55
CA VAL A 377 15.99 -17.95 17.48
C VAL A 377 17.41 -18.01 18.04
N ASP A 378 17.54 -17.81 19.35
CA ASP A 378 18.83 -17.96 20.04
C ASP A 378 19.16 -19.45 20.18
N MET A 379 20.06 -19.92 19.33
CA MET A 379 20.45 -21.31 19.23
C MET A 379 21.58 -21.66 20.18
N PRO A 380 21.49 -22.81 20.85
CA PRO A 380 22.64 -23.35 21.58
C PRO A 380 23.72 -23.81 20.61
N VAL A 381 24.86 -24.21 21.14
CA VAL A 381 25.88 -24.91 20.34
C VAL A 381 25.29 -26.18 19.77
N VAL A 382 25.20 -26.26 18.46
CA VAL A 382 24.80 -27.45 17.68
C VAL A 382 26.07 -28.11 17.17
N LYS A 383 26.19 -29.46 17.27
CA LYS A 383 27.36 -30.17 16.86
C LYS A 383 27.69 -29.92 15.39
N GLU A 384 28.98 -29.99 15.05
CA GLU A 384 29.46 -29.74 13.70
C GLU A 384 28.78 -30.67 12.69
N GLY A 385 28.14 -30.02 11.69
CA GLY A 385 27.41 -30.70 10.61
C GLY A 385 26.03 -31.25 11.00
N GLU A 386 25.60 -31.17 12.27
CA GLU A 386 24.20 -31.47 12.63
C GLU A 386 23.29 -30.35 12.17
N GLU A 387 22.12 -30.74 11.66
CA GLU A 387 21.09 -29.82 11.13
C GLU A 387 19.94 -29.65 12.11
N VAL A 388 19.49 -28.40 12.26
CA VAL A 388 18.23 -28.04 12.91
C VAL A 388 17.32 -27.43 11.86
N HIS A 389 16.09 -27.91 11.76
CA HIS A 389 15.11 -27.48 10.77
C HIS A 389 14.02 -26.64 11.44
N PHE A 390 13.69 -25.51 10.81
CA PHE A 390 12.57 -24.65 11.18
C PHE A 390 11.47 -24.78 10.14
N LEU A 391 10.28 -25.21 10.54
CA LEU A 391 9.12 -25.38 9.68
C LEU A 391 8.01 -24.42 10.17
N TYR A 392 7.14 -23.99 9.27
CA TYR A 392 6.19 -22.92 9.52
C TYR A 392 4.79 -23.31 9.09
N ASP A 393 3.79 -22.94 9.90
CA ASP A 393 2.37 -23.20 9.64
C ASP A 393 1.54 -22.00 10.08
N ASP A 394 0.67 -21.49 9.21
CA ASP A 394 -0.25 -20.38 9.46
C ASP A 394 -1.66 -20.85 9.88
N PHE A 395 -1.93 -22.15 9.81
CA PHE A 395 -3.21 -22.72 10.20
C PHE A 395 -3.39 -22.73 11.71
N TYR A 396 -4.60 -22.42 12.17
CA TYR A 396 -4.96 -22.69 13.55
C TYR A 396 -5.22 -24.20 13.74
N HIS A 397 -4.66 -24.76 14.79
CA HIS A 397 -4.89 -26.14 15.24
C HIS A 397 -5.38 -26.14 16.68
N ALA A 398 -6.52 -26.82 16.94
CA ALA A 398 -7.00 -27.03 18.30
C ALA A 398 -6.02 -27.89 19.12
N ASP A 399 -5.34 -28.85 18.48
CA ASP A 399 -4.16 -29.56 19.01
C ASP A 399 -2.93 -29.18 18.18
N PRO A 400 -1.95 -28.46 18.74
CA PRO A 400 -0.71 -28.10 18.04
C PRO A 400 0.11 -29.27 17.48
N LYS A 401 -0.18 -30.48 17.93
CA LYS A 401 0.41 -31.71 17.37
C LYS A 401 -0.08 -32.00 15.95
N GLU A 402 -1.17 -31.36 15.53
CA GLU A 402 -1.69 -31.43 14.15
C GLU A 402 -0.92 -30.51 13.19
N PHE A 403 0.22 -29.95 13.60
CA PHE A 403 1.10 -29.15 12.76
C PHE A 403 1.22 -29.77 11.36
N ARG A 404 0.97 -28.95 10.34
CA ARG A 404 0.93 -29.41 8.96
C ARG A 404 2.09 -28.80 8.17
N ASP A 405 3.03 -29.62 7.77
CA ASP A 405 4.06 -29.26 6.78
C ASP A 405 3.48 -29.34 5.36
N GLN A 406 2.43 -28.55 5.08
CA GLN A 406 1.73 -28.60 3.77
C GLN A 406 2.59 -28.14 2.61
N LEU A 407 3.51 -27.25 2.85
CA LEU A 407 4.22 -26.53 1.79
C LEU A 407 5.71 -26.83 1.77
N GLN A 408 6.18 -27.68 2.69
CA GLN A 408 7.59 -27.99 2.87
C GLN A 408 8.47 -26.72 3.03
N TYR A 409 7.90 -25.69 3.66
CA TYR A 409 8.63 -24.48 4.00
C TYR A 409 9.54 -24.75 5.18
N ARG A 410 10.82 -24.72 4.94
CA ARG A 410 11.76 -24.90 6.02
C ARG A 410 12.99 -24.03 5.83
N ASP A 411 13.51 -23.55 6.93
CA ASP A 411 14.87 -23.05 7.00
C ASP A 411 15.75 -24.10 7.70
N VAL A 412 17.05 -24.07 7.45
CA VAL A 412 18.00 -25.04 7.98
C VAL A 412 19.15 -24.29 8.66
N TYR A 413 19.48 -24.73 9.87
CA TYR A 413 20.64 -24.24 10.61
C TYR A 413 21.62 -25.38 10.80
N ILE A 414 22.87 -25.21 10.39
CA ILE A 414 23.94 -26.23 10.46
C ILE A 414 24.98 -25.77 11.47
N GLY A 415 25.19 -26.58 12.50
CA GLY A 415 26.11 -26.27 13.58
C GLY A 415 27.60 -26.38 13.16
N ASP A 416 28.45 -25.63 13.87
CA ASP A 416 29.92 -25.72 13.77
C ASP A 416 30.57 -26.42 14.96
N GLY A 417 29.77 -26.90 15.92
CA GLY A 417 30.24 -27.57 17.13
C GLY A 417 30.84 -26.66 18.20
N LYS A 418 30.79 -25.34 18.02
CA LYS A 418 31.52 -24.37 18.87
C LYS A 418 30.70 -23.14 19.25
N THR A 419 29.86 -22.65 18.35
CA THR A 419 29.23 -21.34 18.46
C THR A 419 27.75 -21.47 18.83
N ALA A 420 27.33 -20.74 19.85
CA ALA A 420 25.93 -20.39 20.07
C ALA A 420 25.64 -19.10 19.30
N ALA A 421 24.63 -19.09 18.44
CA ALA A 421 24.33 -17.96 17.59
C ALA A 421 22.83 -17.76 17.38
N THR A 422 22.41 -16.57 17.04
CA THR A 422 21.02 -16.31 16.67
C THR A 422 20.76 -16.71 15.23
N PHE A 423 19.84 -17.66 15.03
CA PHE A 423 19.28 -17.92 13.71
C PHE A 423 18.27 -16.82 13.36
N THR A 424 18.33 -16.32 12.15
CA THR A 424 17.26 -15.50 11.56
C THR A 424 17.22 -15.69 10.05
N ASN A 425 16.03 -15.84 9.48
CA ASN A 425 15.82 -15.71 8.04
C ASN A 425 15.96 -14.22 7.67
N LYS A 426 16.63 -13.91 6.54
CA LYS A 426 17.01 -12.53 6.19
C LYS A 426 16.34 -11.99 4.93
N PHE A 427 16.34 -12.78 3.86
CA PHE A 427 15.89 -12.35 2.55
C PHE A 427 14.58 -13.03 2.13
N GLN A 428 13.91 -13.68 3.08
CA GLN A 428 12.64 -14.32 2.86
C GLN A 428 11.73 -14.27 4.10
N TYR A 429 10.64 -13.54 4.02
CA TYR A 429 9.64 -13.54 5.09
C TYR A 429 8.83 -14.83 5.10
N LYS A 430 8.30 -15.18 6.26
CA LYS A 430 7.46 -16.36 6.51
C LYS A 430 6.07 -15.92 6.96
N ALA A 431 5.11 -16.81 6.75
CA ALA A 431 3.77 -16.73 7.31
C ALA A 431 3.62 -17.83 8.34
N LEU A 432 3.28 -17.51 9.56
CA LEU A 432 3.21 -18.50 10.62
C LEU A 432 2.32 -18.04 11.78
N ARG A 433 1.68 -19.00 12.39
CA ARG A 433 1.22 -19.01 13.77
C ARG A 433 2.06 -19.98 14.59
N TYR A 434 2.44 -21.11 13.97
CA TYR A 434 3.27 -22.12 14.60
C TYR A 434 4.62 -22.21 13.91
N MET A 435 5.66 -22.37 14.72
CA MET A 435 6.97 -22.75 14.26
C MET A 435 7.36 -24.09 14.86
N LYS A 436 7.68 -25.08 14.04
CA LYS A 436 8.23 -26.36 14.50
C LYS A 436 9.75 -26.35 14.35
N ILE A 437 10.44 -26.75 15.41
CA ILE A 437 11.89 -26.93 15.43
C ILE A 437 12.19 -28.43 15.56
N ASP A 438 12.87 -28.98 14.57
CA ASP A 438 13.32 -30.36 14.51
C ASP A 438 14.85 -30.41 14.64
N GLY A 439 15.38 -31.40 15.39
CA GLY A 439 16.82 -31.63 15.52
C GLY A 439 17.42 -31.20 16.87
N LEU A 440 16.63 -30.72 17.82
CA LEU A 440 17.09 -30.41 19.16
C LEU A 440 16.69 -31.49 20.17
N ALA A 441 17.61 -31.92 21.05
CA ALA A 441 17.34 -32.93 22.07
C ALA A 441 16.34 -32.43 23.12
N GLU A 442 16.40 -31.14 23.47
CA GLU A 442 15.50 -30.46 24.41
C GLU A 442 14.88 -29.22 23.77
N PRO A 443 13.70 -28.77 24.21
CA PRO A 443 13.09 -27.55 23.71
C PRO A 443 13.91 -26.31 24.12
N LEU A 444 13.93 -25.30 23.28
CA LEU A 444 14.41 -23.99 23.69
C LEU A 444 13.41 -23.31 24.63
N ASP A 445 13.91 -22.51 25.55
CA ASP A 445 13.08 -21.63 26.34
C ASP A 445 12.27 -20.72 25.41
N PRO A 446 10.95 -20.47 25.64
CA PRO A 446 10.16 -19.58 24.81
C PRO A 446 10.77 -18.18 24.62
N SER A 447 11.53 -17.68 25.60
CA SER A 447 12.21 -16.38 25.48
C SER A 447 13.29 -16.35 24.40
N ALA A 448 13.87 -17.50 24.04
CA ALA A 448 14.86 -17.64 22.97
C ALA A 448 14.27 -17.51 21.56
N VAL A 449 12.94 -17.56 21.44
CA VAL A 449 12.24 -17.46 20.16
C VAL A 449 11.51 -16.14 20.05
N THR A 450 11.69 -15.43 18.93
CA THR A 450 11.05 -14.14 18.66
C THR A 450 10.50 -14.13 17.24
N GLY A 451 9.21 -13.80 17.11
CA GLY A 451 8.60 -13.47 15.81
C GLY A 451 8.58 -11.97 15.60
N ARG A 452 9.00 -11.49 14.45
CA ARG A 452 9.01 -10.07 14.09
C ARG A 452 8.15 -9.82 12.88
N ALA A 453 6.97 -9.25 13.09
CA ALA A 453 6.02 -8.94 12.02
C ALA A 453 6.46 -7.71 11.23
N ILE A 454 6.31 -7.79 9.90
CA ILE A 454 6.68 -6.73 8.95
C ILE A 454 5.49 -6.26 8.12
N THR A 455 5.56 -5.03 7.67
CA THR A 455 4.67 -4.42 6.67
C THR A 455 5.42 -3.34 5.91
N THR A 456 4.92 -2.89 4.75
CA THR A 456 5.38 -1.62 4.17
C THR A 456 5.04 -0.47 5.10
N GLY A 457 5.93 0.49 5.26
CA GLY A 457 5.88 1.55 6.28
C GLY A 457 4.93 2.71 5.96
N TYR A 458 3.72 2.45 5.48
CA TYR A 458 2.70 3.48 5.28
C TYR A 458 2.10 3.94 6.61
N ASP A 459 1.53 5.14 6.62
CA ASP A 459 0.88 5.77 7.78
C ASP A 459 -0.64 5.99 7.55
N GLY A 460 -1.25 6.81 8.39
CA GLY A 460 -2.65 7.18 8.25
C GLY A 460 -3.62 6.11 8.73
N ASP A 461 -3.32 5.46 9.84
CA ASP A 461 -4.13 4.40 10.44
C ASP A 461 -5.52 4.91 10.83
N SER A 462 -6.51 4.60 10.00
CA SER A 462 -7.93 4.89 10.26
C SER A 462 -8.45 3.96 11.35
N SER A 463 -9.41 4.40 12.13
CA SER A 463 -9.95 3.62 13.25
C SER A 463 -11.45 3.43 13.13
N PHE A 464 -11.93 2.29 13.62
CA PHE A 464 -13.35 1.99 13.72
C PHE A 464 -13.63 1.20 15.01
N GLU A 465 -14.70 1.55 15.68
CA GLU A 465 -15.23 0.86 16.84
C GLU A 465 -16.74 1.10 16.92
N CYS A 466 -17.51 0.09 17.33
CA CYS A 466 -18.95 0.19 17.51
C CYS A 466 -19.43 -0.62 18.72
N SER A 467 -20.72 -0.52 19.03
CA SER A 467 -21.34 -1.24 20.16
C SER A 467 -21.47 -2.76 19.96
N ASP A 468 -21.21 -3.28 18.76
CA ASP A 468 -21.29 -4.70 18.44
C ASP A 468 -19.89 -5.32 18.40
N GLU A 469 -19.58 -6.21 19.35
CA GLU A 469 -18.26 -6.86 19.46
C GLU A 469 -17.91 -7.75 18.26
N ASP A 470 -18.92 -8.40 17.64
CA ASP A 470 -18.70 -9.22 16.45
C ASP A 470 -18.24 -8.35 15.27
N MET A 471 -18.84 -7.17 15.10
CA MET A 471 -18.43 -6.22 14.06
C MET A 471 -17.03 -5.71 14.31
N ASN A 472 -16.68 -5.39 15.54
CA ASN A 472 -15.32 -4.99 15.92
C ASN A 472 -14.30 -6.12 15.64
N ALA A 473 -14.67 -7.38 15.92
CA ALA A 473 -13.81 -8.54 15.66
C ALA A 473 -13.56 -8.75 14.16
N ILE A 474 -14.60 -8.65 13.33
CA ILE A 474 -14.49 -8.75 11.86
C ILE A 474 -13.61 -7.60 11.34
N HIS A 475 -13.87 -6.37 11.75
CA HIS A 475 -13.06 -5.20 11.34
C HIS A 475 -11.58 -5.40 11.70
N ASN A 476 -11.28 -5.83 12.93
CA ASN A 476 -9.91 -6.05 13.39
C ASN A 476 -9.20 -7.17 12.61
N MET A 477 -9.91 -8.25 12.26
CA MET A 477 -9.37 -9.33 11.43
C MET A 477 -8.95 -8.78 10.06
N ILE A 478 -9.80 -7.99 9.41
CA ILE A 478 -9.50 -7.40 8.09
C ILE A 478 -8.37 -6.40 8.17
N HIS A 479 -8.39 -5.50 9.16
CA HIS A 479 -7.35 -4.51 9.39
C HIS A 479 -5.96 -5.16 9.55
N LYS A 480 -5.87 -6.23 10.36
CA LYS A 480 -4.64 -7.01 10.53
C LYS A 480 -4.21 -7.70 9.24
N THR A 481 -5.17 -8.26 8.47
CA THR A 481 -4.87 -8.96 7.23
C THR A 481 -4.29 -8.04 6.17
N VAL A 482 -4.89 -6.87 5.95
CA VAL A 482 -4.37 -5.86 5.02
C VAL A 482 -2.93 -5.50 5.38
N LYS A 483 -2.65 -5.29 6.67
CA LYS A 483 -1.31 -4.95 7.17
C LYS A 483 -0.31 -6.09 6.95
N ALA A 484 -0.69 -7.33 7.23
CA ALA A 484 0.16 -8.51 7.06
C ALA A 484 0.51 -8.81 5.60
N LEU A 485 -0.33 -8.41 4.65
CA LEU A 485 -0.19 -8.71 3.22
C LEU A 485 0.41 -7.56 2.39
N THR A 486 0.77 -6.44 3.01
CA THR A 486 1.38 -5.31 2.32
C THR A 486 2.89 -5.31 2.53
N LEU A 487 3.62 -5.81 1.54
CA LEU A 487 5.04 -6.13 1.66
C LEU A 487 5.80 -5.71 0.39
N GLY A 488 6.92 -5.01 0.57
CA GLY A 488 7.79 -4.66 -0.57
C GLY A 488 7.16 -3.70 -1.57
N GLY A 489 6.28 -2.80 -1.13
CA GLY A 489 5.69 -1.76 -1.97
C GLY A 489 4.55 -2.26 -2.88
N TYR A 490 3.91 -3.36 -2.54
CA TYR A 490 2.70 -3.88 -3.17
C TYR A 490 1.90 -4.77 -2.22
N MET A 491 0.70 -5.18 -2.60
CA MET A 491 -0.11 -6.11 -1.84
C MET A 491 0.05 -7.52 -2.40
N VAL A 492 0.44 -8.47 -1.55
CA VAL A 492 0.51 -9.89 -1.93
C VAL A 492 -0.83 -10.58 -1.70
N ASP A 493 -1.13 -11.59 -2.51
CA ASP A 493 -2.30 -12.47 -2.36
C ASP A 493 -2.25 -13.26 -1.05
N CYS A 494 -1.17 -14.03 -0.90
CA CYS A 494 -0.82 -14.82 0.27
C CYS A 494 0.69 -14.80 0.51
N PRO A 495 1.15 -14.86 1.77
CA PRO A 495 2.56 -14.60 2.09
C PRO A 495 3.45 -15.84 2.03
N HIS A 496 2.93 -17.00 1.68
CA HIS A 496 3.68 -18.25 1.70
C HIS A 496 3.52 -19.11 0.44
N ILE A 497 2.35 -19.24 -0.17
CA ILE A 497 2.16 -20.10 -1.35
C ILE A 497 2.72 -19.43 -2.61
N GLU A 498 2.34 -18.18 -2.89
CA GLU A 498 2.61 -17.49 -4.17
C GLU A 498 3.38 -16.19 -3.99
N LYS A 499 3.05 -15.37 -3.00
CA LYS A 499 3.64 -14.02 -2.75
C LYS A 499 3.49 -13.09 -3.96
N LEU A 500 2.39 -13.21 -4.70
CA LEU A 500 2.16 -12.48 -5.95
C LEU A 500 1.22 -11.30 -5.74
N GLY A 501 1.45 -10.22 -6.48
CA GLY A 501 0.55 -9.07 -6.53
C GLY A 501 -0.57 -9.29 -7.55
N TYR A 502 -1.54 -10.17 -7.23
CA TYR A 502 -2.69 -10.41 -8.10
C TYR A 502 -3.59 -9.17 -8.22
N GLY A 503 -3.97 -8.83 -9.45
CA GLY A 503 -4.87 -7.70 -9.70
C GLY A 503 -6.27 -7.91 -9.16
N GLY A 504 -6.75 -9.16 -9.11
CA GLY A 504 -8.03 -9.48 -8.49
C GLY A 504 -8.05 -9.16 -7.00
N ASP A 505 -7.02 -9.61 -6.27
CA ASP A 505 -6.83 -9.31 -4.85
C ASP A 505 -6.66 -7.80 -4.60
N GLY A 506 -5.87 -7.15 -5.47
CA GLY A 506 -5.69 -5.71 -5.46
C GLY A 506 -7.01 -4.98 -5.66
N ASN A 507 -7.78 -5.34 -6.67
CA ASN A 507 -9.06 -4.72 -7.00
C ASN A 507 -10.09 -4.94 -5.88
N ALA A 508 -10.18 -6.16 -5.36
CA ALA A 508 -11.06 -6.50 -4.26
C ALA A 508 -10.76 -5.73 -2.97
N SER A 509 -9.47 -5.51 -2.67
CA SER A 509 -9.04 -4.87 -1.43
C SER A 509 -8.90 -3.35 -1.53
N THR A 510 -8.82 -2.77 -2.73
CA THR A 510 -8.54 -1.34 -2.94
C THR A 510 -9.49 -0.40 -2.19
N PRO A 511 -10.83 -0.57 -2.21
CA PRO A 511 -11.74 0.31 -1.46
C PRO A 511 -11.46 0.29 0.04
N THR A 512 -11.15 -0.88 0.60
CA THR A 512 -10.79 -1.04 2.01
C THR A 512 -9.44 -0.41 2.33
N PHE A 513 -8.43 -0.70 1.52
CA PHE A 513 -7.06 -0.28 1.76
C PHE A 513 -6.91 1.24 1.66
N GLN A 514 -7.49 1.87 0.62
CA GLN A 514 -7.54 3.33 0.45
C GLN A 514 -8.33 4.02 1.58
N THR A 515 -9.30 3.32 2.18
CA THR A 515 -10.06 3.85 3.32
C THR A 515 -9.27 3.75 4.62
N MET A 516 -8.53 2.66 4.83
CA MET A 516 -7.84 2.39 6.09
C MET A 516 -6.51 3.12 6.22
N TYR A 517 -5.78 3.35 5.11
CA TYR A 517 -4.38 3.83 5.16
C TYR A 517 -4.07 4.88 4.09
N ASN A 518 -2.95 5.57 4.28
CA ASN A 518 -2.37 6.49 3.29
C ASN A 518 -1.40 5.73 2.38
N VAL A 519 -1.86 5.34 1.20
CA VAL A 519 -1.20 4.36 0.33
C VAL A 519 -0.95 4.82 -1.10
N SER A 520 -1.07 6.12 -1.39
CA SER A 520 -0.82 6.65 -2.74
C SER A 520 0.58 6.30 -3.27
N PRO A 521 1.67 6.47 -2.51
CA PRO A 521 3.01 6.08 -2.96
C PRO A 521 3.12 4.58 -3.28
N LEU A 522 2.52 3.73 -2.44
CA LEU A 522 2.51 2.28 -2.66
C LEU A 522 1.77 1.91 -3.96
N TYR A 523 0.59 2.49 -4.20
CA TYR A 523 -0.15 2.24 -5.45
C TYR A 523 0.61 2.74 -6.68
N MET A 524 1.30 3.90 -6.60
CA MET A 524 2.13 4.38 -7.68
C MET A 524 3.25 3.38 -7.99
N ASN A 525 3.98 2.88 -6.97
CA ASN A 525 5.02 1.86 -7.16
C ASN A 525 4.45 0.57 -7.76
N TRP A 526 3.30 0.12 -7.27
CA TRP A 526 2.67 -1.11 -7.75
C TRP A 526 2.16 -0.98 -9.18
N LEU A 527 1.48 0.13 -9.53
CA LEU A 527 1.01 0.37 -10.90
C LEU A 527 2.16 0.58 -11.90
N MET A 528 3.32 1.05 -11.46
CA MET A 528 4.54 1.03 -12.29
C MET A 528 4.92 -0.40 -12.68
N ALA A 529 4.85 -1.35 -11.74
CA ALA A 529 5.13 -2.75 -12.06
C ALA A 529 4.06 -3.35 -13.01
N TRP A 530 2.80 -2.92 -12.91
CA TRP A 530 1.74 -3.29 -13.87
C TRP A 530 2.04 -2.76 -15.27
N ALA A 531 2.43 -1.50 -15.39
CA ALA A 531 2.81 -0.90 -16.67
C ALA A 531 4.02 -1.60 -17.30
N ASP A 532 5.05 -1.90 -16.49
CA ASP A 532 6.26 -2.63 -16.92
C ASP A 532 5.94 -4.07 -17.36
N SER A 533 4.91 -4.69 -16.77
CA SER A 533 4.49 -6.06 -17.06
C SER A 533 3.56 -6.16 -18.25
N GLN A 534 2.96 -5.05 -18.71
CA GLN A 534 2.00 -5.06 -19.84
C GLN A 534 2.66 -5.58 -21.10
N ARG A 535 1.99 -6.49 -21.79
CA ARG A 535 2.48 -7.11 -23.02
C ARG A 535 2.39 -6.16 -24.22
N GLU A 536 3.09 -6.49 -25.26
CA GLU A 536 3.12 -5.70 -26.51
C GLU A 536 1.74 -5.60 -27.18
N ASP A 537 0.94 -6.67 -27.14
CA ASP A 537 -0.42 -6.69 -27.64
C ASP A 537 -1.45 -5.94 -26.79
N GLY A 538 -1.03 -5.47 -25.62
CA GLY A 538 -1.87 -4.72 -24.67
C GLY A 538 -2.44 -5.55 -23.53
N ASP A 539 -2.28 -6.88 -23.55
CA ASP A 539 -2.74 -7.73 -22.47
C ASP A 539 -2.06 -7.35 -21.14
N MET A 540 -2.86 -7.37 -20.08
CA MET A 540 -2.38 -7.22 -18.72
C MET A 540 -2.21 -8.60 -18.09
N PRO A 541 -1.00 -8.96 -17.64
CA PRO A 541 -0.83 -10.18 -16.86
C PRO A 541 -1.62 -10.05 -15.55
N HIS A 542 -2.11 -11.17 -15.03
CA HIS A 542 -2.98 -11.14 -13.85
C HIS A 542 -2.29 -10.77 -12.54
N THR A 543 -0.97 -10.62 -12.57
CA THR A 543 -0.14 -10.19 -11.44
C THR A 543 0.91 -9.17 -11.86
N ALA A 544 1.33 -8.32 -10.95
CA ALA A 544 2.54 -7.51 -11.11
C ALA A 544 3.24 -7.33 -9.74
N PRO A 545 4.56 -7.51 -9.67
CA PRO A 545 5.43 -8.02 -10.73
C PRO A 545 5.00 -9.40 -11.23
N ASN A 546 5.30 -9.70 -12.51
CA ASN A 546 4.85 -10.94 -13.13
C ASN A 546 6.00 -11.92 -13.35
N PRO A 547 5.98 -13.09 -12.71
CA PRO A 547 6.99 -14.14 -12.93
C PRO A 547 6.66 -15.06 -14.11
N ASN A 548 5.81 -14.62 -15.04
CA ASN A 548 5.26 -15.40 -16.14
C ASN A 548 4.42 -16.61 -15.69
N ARG A 549 3.72 -16.44 -14.55
CA ARG A 549 2.90 -17.50 -13.95
C ARG A 549 1.77 -16.88 -13.14
N ALA A 550 0.62 -16.76 -13.73
CA ALA A 550 -0.58 -16.34 -13.03
C ALA A 550 -1.82 -16.70 -13.82
N GLY A 551 -2.96 -16.72 -13.17
CA GLY A 551 -4.27 -16.87 -13.77
C GLY A 551 -5.24 -15.85 -13.19
N GLY A 552 -6.33 -15.58 -13.88
CA GLY A 552 -7.33 -14.60 -13.45
C GLY A 552 -8.39 -14.39 -14.50
N GLY A 553 -8.81 -13.17 -14.69
CA GLY A 553 -9.84 -12.78 -15.64
C GLY A 553 -9.86 -11.26 -15.81
N PRO A 554 -10.87 -10.70 -16.47
CA PRO A 554 -10.98 -9.27 -16.69
C PRO A 554 -10.90 -8.44 -15.41
N PHE A 555 -11.49 -8.89 -14.31
CA PHE A 555 -11.43 -8.23 -13.00
C PHE A 555 -9.99 -8.07 -12.47
N TRP A 556 -9.08 -9.01 -12.81
CA TRP A 556 -7.66 -8.88 -12.46
C TRP A 556 -6.94 -7.84 -13.31
N CYS A 557 -7.33 -7.75 -14.57
CA CYS A 557 -6.66 -6.89 -15.55
C CYS A 557 -7.13 -5.43 -15.48
N GLU A 558 -8.38 -5.16 -15.10
CA GLU A 558 -8.90 -3.79 -14.95
C GLU A 558 -8.32 -3.05 -13.74
N PHE A 559 -7.57 -3.72 -12.87
CA PHE A 559 -7.00 -3.16 -11.65
C PHE A 559 -6.32 -1.80 -11.87
N VAL A 560 -5.61 -1.61 -12.99
CA VAL A 560 -4.96 -0.33 -13.30
C VAL A 560 -5.96 0.81 -13.45
N ILE A 561 -7.16 0.54 -13.97
CA ILE A 561 -8.24 1.53 -14.15
C ILE A 561 -8.84 1.86 -12.79
N ILE A 562 -9.29 0.83 -12.06
CA ILE A 562 -10.00 1.00 -10.79
C ILE A 562 -9.10 1.55 -9.70
N ALA A 563 -7.86 1.05 -9.56
CA ALA A 563 -6.91 1.55 -8.58
C ALA A 563 -6.56 3.03 -8.82
N SER A 564 -6.38 3.43 -10.07
CA SER A 564 -6.13 4.84 -10.42
C SER A 564 -7.31 5.75 -10.07
N TRP A 565 -8.53 5.32 -10.37
CA TRP A 565 -9.75 6.05 -10.02
C TRP A 565 -9.95 6.15 -8.50
N GLN A 566 -9.81 5.04 -7.79
CA GLN A 566 -9.94 5.01 -6.31
C GLN A 566 -8.88 5.88 -5.63
N THR A 567 -7.65 5.91 -6.16
CA THR A 567 -6.61 6.80 -5.64
C THR A 567 -6.97 8.26 -5.89
N TYR A 568 -7.49 8.61 -7.08
CA TYR A 568 -7.98 9.96 -7.35
C TYR A 568 -9.11 10.37 -6.39
N LEU A 569 -10.07 9.51 -6.12
CA LEU A 569 -11.14 9.81 -5.16
C LEU A 569 -10.60 10.09 -3.75
N ASN A 570 -9.57 9.37 -3.33
CA ASN A 570 -9.00 9.50 -2.00
C ASN A 570 -7.98 10.65 -1.85
N TYR A 571 -7.32 11.09 -2.93
CA TYR A 571 -6.25 12.08 -2.88
C TYR A 571 -6.48 13.33 -3.74
N GLY A 572 -7.39 13.30 -4.70
CA GLY A 572 -7.62 14.39 -5.67
C GLY A 572 -6.47 14.57 -6.68
N ASP A 573 -5.54 13.63 -6.72
CA ASP A 573 -4.33 13.67 -7.56
C ASP A 573 -4.56 12.96 -8.90
N THR A 574 -4.40 13.67 -10.01
CA THR A 574 -4.65 13.14 -11.36
C THR A 574 -3.48 12.38 -11.96
N ARG A 575 -2.26 12.52 -11.41
CA ARG A 575 -1.01 12.01 -12.01
C ARG A 575 -1.02 10.51 -12.27
N MET A 576 -1.62 9.73 -11.38
CA MET A 576 -1.72 8.28 -11.58
C MET A 576 -2.60 7.95 -12.78
N MET A 577 -3.72 8.63 -12.94
CA MET A 577 -4.57 8.48 -14.13
C MET A 577 -3.87 8.94 -15.40
N GLU A 578 -3.20 10.10 -15.37
CA GLU A 578 -2.44 10.64 -16.52
C GLU A 578 -1.34 9.67 -16.96
N ARG A 579 -0.54 9.19 -16.01
CA ARG A 579 0.60 8.31 -16.27
C ARG A 579 0.19 6.97 -16.88
N PHE A 580 -0.86 6.35 -16.35
CA PHE A 580 -1.27 5.02 -16.77
C PHE A 580 -2.40 5.00 -17.80
N TYR A 581 -2.89 6.17 -18.24
CA TYR A 581 -3.92 6.27 -19.27
C TYR A 581 -3.58 5.49 -20.56
N PRO A 582 -2.35 5.59 -21.10
CA PRO A 582 -1.96 4.79 -22.26
C PRO A 582 -2.05 3.27 -22.03
N ASN A 583 -1.72 2.81 -20.82
CA ASN A 583 -1.80 1.40 -20.45
C ASN A 583 -3.26 0.93 -20.36
N MET A 584 -4.15 1.76 -19.82
CA MET A 584 -5.59 1.50 -19.75
C MET A 584 -6.19 1.38 -21.15
N LEU A 585 -5.82 2.29 -22.07
CA LEU A 585 -6.27 2.24 -23.48
C LEU A 585 -5.82 0.96 -24.17
N ARG A 586 -4.59 0.53 -23.96
CA ARG A 586 -4.05 -0.70 -24.56
C ARG A 586 -4.76 -1.94 -24.03
N TRP A 587 -5.03 -1.99 -22.71
CA TRP A 587 -5.80 -3.07 -22.11
C TRP A 587 -7.22 -3.15 -22.69
N LEU A 588 -7.94 -2.04 -22.77
CA LEU A 588 -9.29 -2.03 -23.33
C LEU A 588 -9.30 -2.43 -24.82
N ALA A 589 -8.32 -1.98 -25.59
CA ALA A 589 -8.20 -2.38 -27.00
C ALA A 589 -7.94 -3.88 -27.14
N PHE A 590 -7.11 -4.46 -26.28
CA PHE A 590 -6.88 -5.91 -26.21
C PHE A 590 -8.17 -6.67 -25.86
N ALA A 591 -8.87 -6.24 -24.80
CA ALA A 591 -10.12 -6.86 -24.39
C ALA A 591 -11.18 -6.80 -25.50
N GLU A 592 -11.33 -5.65 -26.15
CA GLU A 592 -12.26 -5.45 -27.28
C GLU A 592 -11.94 -6.34 -28.49
N ALA A 593 -10.64 -6.55 -28.78
CA ALA A 593 -10.22 -7.45 -29.86
C ALA A 593 -10.60 -8.92 -29.59
N ASN A 594 -10.82 -9.27 -28.31
CA ASN A 594 -11.26 -10.60 -27.88
C ASN A 594 -12.78 -10.72 -27.70
N MET A 595 -13.55 -9.66 -28.00
CA MET A 595 -15.01 -9.71 -27.98
C MET A 595 -15.55 -10.43 -29.21
N LYS A 596 -16.60 -11.20 -28.99
CA LYS A 596 -17.40 -11.82 -30.02
C LYS A 596 -18.88 -11.46 -29.81
N ASP A 597 -19.52 -10.93 -30.84
CA ASP A 597 -20.91 -10.46 -30.76
C ASP A 597 -21.13 -9.42 -29.61
N GLY A 598 -20.15 -8.55 -29.39
CA GLY A 598 -20.16 -7.52 -28.34
C GLY A 598 -19.94 -8.04 -26.93
N LEU A 599 -19.65 -9.31 -26.73
CA LEU A 599 -19.38 -9.91 -25.43
C LEU A 599 -17.93 -10.38 -25.34
N LEU A 600 -17.26 -10.00 -24.25
CA LEU A 600 -15.95 -10.52 -23.93
C LEU A 600 -16.05 -12.01 -23.64
N ARG A 601 -15.16 -12.77 -24.25
CA ARG A 601 -15.06 -14.22 -24.09
C ARG A 601 -13.64 -14.59 -23.67
N ASN A 602 -13.49 -15.78 -23.10
CA ASN A 602 -12.17 -16.30 -22.76
C ASN A 602 -11.22 -16.24 -23.98
N TRP A 603 -10.16 -15.46 -23.88
CA TRP A 603 -9.17 -15.28 -24.94
C TRP A 603 -8.12 -16.38 -25.05
N GLY A 604 -8.15 -17.36 -24.14
CA GLY A 604 -7.34 -18.56 -24.25
C GLY A 604 -5.83 -18.32 -24.16
N ASP A 605 -5.38 -17.50 -23.22
CA ASP A 605 -3.95 -17.26 -23.03
C ASP A 605 -3.19 -18.56 -22.69
N ARG A 606 -2.29 -18.97 -23.58
CA ARG A 606 -1.49 -20.19 -23.43
C ARG A 606 -0.40 -20.06 -22.35
N THR A 607 0.04 -18.84 -22.09
CA THR A 607 1.15 -18.55 -21.16
C THR A 607 0.71 -18.74 -19.73
N TYR A 608 -0.53 -18.36 -19.40
CA TYR A 608 -1.06 -18.35 -18.03
C TYR A 608 -2.02 -19.50 -17.71
N ARG A 609 -2.01 -20.59 -18.46
CA ARG A 609 -2.83 -21.79 -18.23
C ARG A 609 -4.34 -21.56 -18.31
N HIS A 610 -4.82 -20.61 -19.09
CA HIS A 610 -6.24 -20.43 -19.40
C HIS A 610 -7.16 -20.29 -18.17
N TRP A 611 -6.73 -19.63 -17.15
CA TRP A 611 -7.61 -19.30 -16.05
C TRP A 611 -8.41 -18.05 -16.43
N TYR A 612 -9.64 -18.27 -16.80
CA TYR A 612 -10.62 -17.23 -17.04
C TYR A 612 -11.69 -17.34 -15.97
N LEU A 613 -11.58 -16.47 -14.94
CA LEU A 613 -12.35 -16.55 -13.71
C LEU A 613 -13.46 -15.51 -13.71
N GLY A 614 -14.61 -15.91 -13.12
CA GLY A 614 -15.64 -15.02 -12.64
C GLY A 614 -15.43 -14.73 -11.14
N ASP A 615 -16.44 -14.97 -10.32
CA ASP A 615 -16.32 -14.81 -8.87
C ASP A 615 -15.54 -15.98 -8.26
N TRP A 616 -14.26 -15.75 -8.01
CA TRP A 616 -13.35 -16.78 -7.51
C TRP A 616 -13.50 -17.00 -6.00
N ALA A 617 -13.30 -18.23 -5.55
CA ALA A 617 -13.34 -18.63 -4.13
C ALA A 617 -14.71 -18.40 -3.47
N THR A 618 -15.80 -18.64 -4.20
CA THR A 618 -17.15 -18.67 -3.62
C THR A 618 -17.29 -19.80 -2.60
N PRO A 619 -18.30 -19.77 -1.71
CA PRO A 619 -18.51 -20.85 -0.72
C PRO A 619 -18.74 -22.24 -1.32
N THR A 620 -19.20 -22.31 -2.55
CA THR A 620 -19.42 -23.56 -3.29
C THR A 620 -18.16 -24.08 -3.98
N GLY A 621 -17.09 -23.32 -3.94
CA GLY A 621 -15.79 -23.61 -4.55
C GLY A 621 -15.47 -22.71 -5.71
N ILE A 622 -14.38 -23.00 -6.42
CA ILE A 622 -13.98 -22.24 -7.61
C ILE A 622 -14.93 -22.60 -8.75
N ASP A 623 -15.75 -21.66 -9.17
CA ASP A 623 -16.66 -21.87 -10.30
C ASP A 623 -15.97 -21.55 -11.63
N GLN A 624 -15.00 -22.40 -12.01
CA GLN A 624 -14.36 -22.36 -13.31
C GLN A 624 -15.19 -23.01 -14.42
N LYS A 625 -16.29 -23.66 -14.07
CA LYS A 625 -17.09 -24.48 -14.97
C LYS A 625 -18.39 -23.80 -15.38
N ASP A 626 -18.89 -22.87 -14.60
CA ASP A 626 -20.11 -22.14 -14.94
C ASP A 626 -19.79 -20.99 -15.90
N SER A 627 -19.89 -21.31 -17.19
CA SER A 627 -19.63 -20.35 -18.27
C SER A 627 -20.64 -19.20 -18.30
N LEU A 628 -21.84 -19.35 -17.74
CA LEU A 628 -22.87 -18.30 -17.72
C LEU A 628 -22.50 -17.20 -16.72
N SER A 629 -22.21 -17.58 -15.46
CA SER A 629 -21.80 -16.62 -14.43
C SER A 629 -20.47 -15.95 -14.78
N ILE A 630 -19.45 -16.72 -15.18
CA ILE A 630 -18.14 -16.17 -15.60
C ILE A 630 -18.29 -15.16 -16.71
N ASN A 631 -19.09 -15.45 -17.74
CA ASN A 631 -19.29 -14.52 -18.85
C ASN A 631 -20.09 -13.29 -18.42
N LEU A 632 -21.10 -13.43 -17.56
CA LEU A 632 -21.81 -12.28 -16.99
C LEU A 632 -20.85 -11.36 -16.23
N VAL A 633 -20.15 -11.90 -15.23
CA VAL A 633 -19.20 -11.16 -14.41
C VAL A 633 -18.17 -10.44 -15.28
N SER A 634 -17.54 -11.14 -16.24
CA SER A 634 -16.54 -10.56 -17.14
C SER A 634 -17.08 -9.41 -17.99
N ASN A 635 -18.34 -9.46 -18.40
CA ASN A 635 -18.95 -8.39 -19.18
C ASN A 635 -19.47 -7.24 -18.33
N CYS A 636 -19.82 -7.46 -17.05
CA CYS A 636 -20.03 -6.39 -16.08
C CYS A 636 -18.72 -5.64 -15.76
N VAL A 637 -17.59 -6.35 -15.65
CA VAL A 637 -16.25 -5.75 -15.56
C VAL A 637 -15.98 -4.79 -16.73
N MET A 638 -16.31 -5.18 -17.94
CA MET A 638 -16.16 -4.29 -19.11
C MET A 638 -17.04 -3.04 -19.00
N SER A 639 -18.28 -3.19 -18.52
CA SER A 639 -19.16 -2.05 -18.27
C SER A 639 -18.56 -1.10 -17.21
N GLU A 640 -18.06 -1.64 -16.09
CA GLU A 640 -17.41 -0.85 -15.05
C GLU A 640 -16.17 -0.14 -15.57
N SER A 641 -15.32 -0.85 -16.31
CA SER A 641 -14.14 -0.29 -16.96
C SER A 641 -14.48 0.87 -17.90
N TYR A 642 -15.51 0.74 -18.75
CA TYR A 642 -15.91 1.81 -19.65
C TYR A 642 -16.47 3.02 -18.91
N LEU A 643 -17.33 2.83 -17.91
CA LEU A 643 -17.86 3.91 -17.10
C LEU A 643 -16.73 4.66 -16.38
N THR A 644 -15.81 3.91 -15.77
CA THR A 644 -14.67 4.48 -15.05
C THR A 644 -13.73 5.23 -15.99
N MET A 645 -13.45 4.68 -17.19
CA MET A 645 -12.67 5.38 -18.22
C MET A 645 -13.34 6.66 -18.73
N SER A 646 -14.66 6.69 -18.84
CA SER A 646 -15.39 7.93 -19.18
C SER A 646 -15.18 8.98 -18.11
N LYS A 647 -15.27 8.59 -16.83
CA LYS A 647 -15.01 9.50 -15.68
C LYS A 647 -13.55 9.99 -15.68
N ILE A 648 -12.58 9.09 -15.83
CA ILE A 648 -11.15 9.43 -15.91
C ILE A 648 -10.90 10.39 -17.07
N ALA A 649 -11.45 10.11 -18.26
CA ALA A 649 -11.33 10.98 -19.41
C ALA A 649 -11.93 12.38 -19.15
N GLY A 650 -13.04 12.45 -18.44
CA GLY A 650 -13.67 13.71 -18.03
C GLY A 650 -12.76 14.55 -17.14
N VAL A 651 -12.17 13.93 -16.12
CA VAL A 651 -11.21 14.59 -15.22
C VAL A 651 -9.97 15.08 -15.98
N LEU A 652 -9.49 14.29 -16.95
CA LEU A 652 -8.32 14.63 -17.77
C LEU A 652 -8.65 15.56 -18.96
N GLY A 653 -9.90 16.05 -19.08
CA GLY A 653 -10.30 16.96 -20.14
C GLY A 653 -10.41 16.34 -21.54
N ARG A 654 -10.45 15.01 -21.69
CA ARG A 654 -10.45 14.23 -22.94
C ARG A 654 -11.86 13.99 -23.43
N GLN A 655 -12.55 15.02 -23.90
CA GLN A 655 -13.98 14.99 -24.20
C GLN A 655 -14.41 13.93 -25.23
N ASP A 656 -13.58 13.65 -26.24
CA ASP A 656 -13.87 12.63 -27.25
C ASP A 656 -13.89 11.23 -26.61
N ASP A 657 -12.96 10.94 -25.68
CA ASP A 657 -12.92 9.70 -24.95
C ASP A 657 -14.09 9.58 -23.94
N VAL A 658 -14.52 10.67 -23.33
CA VAL A 658 -15.74 10.71 -22.48
C VAL A 658 -16.91 10.12 -23.26
N LYS A 659 -17.20 10.70 -24.41
CA LYS A 659 -18.32 10.26 -25.25
C LYS A 659 -18.13 8.81 -25.71
N LYS A 660 -16.94 8.48 -26.21
CA LYS A 660 -16.61 7.14 -26.69
C LYS A 660 -16.87 6.06 -25.65
N TYR A 661 -16.39 6.26 -24.41
CA TYR A 661 -16.53 5.27 -23.35
C TYR A 661 -17.93 5.25 -22.74
N LEU A 662 -18.62 6.39 -22.71
CA LEU A 662 -20.03 6.42 -22.32
C LEU A 662 -20.92 5.65 -23.34
N ASP A 663 -20.71 5.84 -24.63
CA ASP A 663 -21.43 5.09 -25.68
C ASP A 663 -21.15 3.57 -25.55
N LYS A 664 -19.89 3.18 -25.28
CA LYS A 664 -19.52 1.77 -25.07
C LYS A 664 -20.15 1.19 -23.80
N TYR A 665 -20.16 1.93 -22.71
CA TYR A 665 -20.81 1.53 -21.46
C TYR A 665 -22.31 1.27 -21.68
N GLN A 666 -23.02 2.14 -22.35
CA GLN A 666 -24.44 1.98 -22.66
C GLN A 666 -24.68 0.72 -23.52
N ALA A 667 -23.92 0.56 -24.58
CA ALA A 667 -24.02 -0.61 -25.48
C ALA A 667 -23.69 -1.93 -24.75
N GLN A 668 -22.69 -1.90 -23.85
CA GLN A 668 -22.30 -3.08 -23.07
C GLN A 668 -23.42 -3.47 -22.09
N ASN A 669 -24.03 -2.48 -21.43
CA ASN A 669 -25.14 -2.72 -20.51
C ASN A 669 -26.37 -3.30 -21.21
N GLU A 670 -26.72 -2.78 -22.39
CA GLU A 670 -27.82 -3.31 -23.19
C GLU A 670 -27.59 -4.76 -23.58
N ILE A 671 -26.40 -5.11 -24.04
CA ILE A 671 -26.09 -6.47 -24.48
C ILE A 671 -25.99 -7.43 -23.28
N VAL A 672 -25.48 -6.98 -22.13
CA VAL A 672 -25.46 -7.74 -20.87
C VAL A 672 -26.89 -8.08 -20.44
N HIS A 673 -27.78 -7.07 -20.38
CA HIS A 673 -29.17 -7.31 -20.03
C HIS A 673 -29.85 -8.26 -21.01
N LYS A 674 -29.78 -8.00 -22.30
CA LYS A 674 -30.39 -8.81 -23.35
C LYS A 674 -29.92 -10.27 -23.32
N THR A 675 -28.65 -10.52 -22.99
CA THR A 675 -28.06 -11.86 -23.08
C THR A 675 -28.29 -12.70 -21.84
N PHE A 676 -28.20 -12.10 -20.66
CA PHE A 676 -28.10 -12.82 -19.40
C PHE A 676 -29.35 -12.73 -18.50
N PHE A 677 -30.29 -11.83 -18.81
CA PHE A 677 -31.51 -11.65 -18.02
C PHE A 677 -32.59 -12.66 -18.40
N ASP A 678 -33.15 -13.33 -17.41
CA ASP A 678 -34.33 -14.20 -17.51
C ASP A 678 -35.56 -13.44 -16.97
N PRO A 679 -36.47 -12.96 -17.83
CA PRO A 679 -37.62 -12.18 -17.38
C PRO A 679 -38.68 -13.03 -16.63
N GLN A 680 -38.65 -14.37 -16.75
CA GLN A 680 -39.58 -15.24 -16.03
C GLN A 680 -39.14 -15.38 -14.57
N LYS A 681 -37.85 -15.29 -14.30
CA LYS A 681 -37.29 -15.42 -12.96
C LYS A 681 -36.89 -14.08 -12.34
N ASN A 682 -36.95 -12.98 -13.09
CA ASN A 682 -36.37 -11.70 -12.72
C ASN A 682 -34.92 -11.88 -12.21
N SER A 683 -34.11 -12.61 -12.95
CA SER A 683 -32.77 -13.07 -12.52
C SER A 683 -31.79 -13.00 -13.67
N TYR A 684 -30.51 -12.97 -13.36
CA TYR A 684 -29.41 -13.07 -14.32
C TYR A 684 -28.70 -14.41 -14.16
N SER A 685 -28.25 -14.97 -15.29
CA SER A 685 -27.41 -16.18 -15.37
C SER A 685 -27.85 -17.29 -14.39
N THR A 686 -27.08 -17.57 -13.35
CA THR A 686 -27.31 -18.64 -12.38
C THR A 686 -28.06 -18.18 -11.12
N GLY A 687 -28.32 -16.88 -11.00
CA GLY A 687 -29.00 -16.26 -9.88
C GLY A 687 -28.23 -16.28 -8.56
N THR A 688 -26.90 -16.34 -8.63
CA THR A 688 -26.04 -16.15 -7.45
C THR A 688 -26.07 -14.69 -7.02
N GLN A 689 -25.62 -14.38 -5.81
CA GLN A 689 -25.58 -12.99 -5.34
C GLN A 689 -24.81 -12.09 -6.29
N ILE A 690 -23.64 -12.52 -6.80
CA ILE A 690 -22.85 -11.71 -7.74
C ILE A 690 -23.57 -11.55 -9.08
N ASP A 691 -24.22 -12.58 -9.59
CA ASP A 691 -24.96 -12.53 -10.84
C ASP A 691 -26.13 -11.53 -10.80
N LEU A 692 -26.71 -11.31 -9.62
CA LEU A 692 -27.81 -10.36 -9.43
C LEU A 692 -27.30 -8.94 -9.14
N ILE A 693 -26.26 -8.81 -8.31
CA ILE A 693 -25.74 -7.52 -7.85
C ILE A 693 -24.94 -6.79 -8.93
N TYR A 694 -24.07 -7.49 -9.63
CA TYR A 694 -23.14 -6.81 -10.54
C TYR A 694 -23.85 -6.10 -11.70
N PRO A 695 -24.87 -6.70 -12.38
CA PRO A 695 -25.67 -5.98 -13.36
C PRO A 695 -26.39 -4.76 -12.80
N MET A 696 -26.90 -4.81 -11.54
CA MET A 696 -27.47 -3.64 -10.86
C MET A 696 -26.42 -2.59 -10.55
N PHE A 697 -25.25 -3.01 -10.06
CA PHE A 697 -24.13 -2.14 -9.70
C PHE A 697 -23.61 -1.33 -10.88
N VAL A 698 -23.43 -1.96 -12.04
CA VAL A 698 -22.98 -1.27 -13.26
C VAL A 698 -24.11 -0.63 -14.06
N GLY A 699 -25.37 -0.70 -13.62
CA GLY A 699 -26.51 -0.09 -14.29
C GLY A 699 -26.95 -0.85 -15.56
N ALA A 700 -26.61 -2.13 -15.71
CA ALA A 700 -27.11 -2.98 -16.80
C ALA A 700 -28.54 -3.44 -16.57
N THR A 701 -29.06 -3.38 -15.35
CA THR A 701 -30.45 -3.68 -15.02
C THR A 701 -31.29 -2.44 -15.26
N PRO A 702 -32.27 -2.46 -16.20
CA PRO A 702 -33.17 -1.33 -16.44
C PRO A 702 -34.01 -1.01 -15.20
N ASP A 703 -34.38 0.26 -15.01
CA ASP A 703 -35.21 0.73 -13.89
C ASP A 703 -36.49 -0.06 -13.74
N SER A 704 -37.12 -0.46 -14.85
CA SER A 704 -38.34 -1.28 -14.85
C SER A 704 -38.19 -2.67 -14.25
N CYS A 705 -36.96 -3.20 -14.20
CA CYS A 705 -36.65 -4.53 -13.67
C CYS A 705 -35.95 -4.45 -12.31
N LEU A 706 -35.40 -3.28 -11.91
CA LEU A 706 -34.54 -3.12 -10.77
C LEU A 706 -35.13 -3.65 -9.46
N ALA A 707 -36.34 -3.22 -9.11
CA ALA A 707 -37.01 -3.67 -7.88
C ALA A 707 -37.31 -5.19 -7.88
N ALA A 708 -37.58 -5.79 -9.06
CA ALA A 708 -37.85 -7.21 -9.17
C ALA A 708 -36.55 -8.04 -9.00
N VAL A 709 -35.43 -7.58 -9.58
CA VAL A 709 -34.11 -8.23 -9.44
C VAL A 709 -33.62 -8.10 -7.99
N GLU A 710 -33.79 -6.94 -7.36
CA GLU A 710 -33.45 -6.73 -5.95
C GLU A 710 -34.24 -7.65 -5.02
N ASN A 711 -35.53 -7.81 -5.30
CA ASN A 711 -36.38 -8.74 -4.56
C ASN A 711 -35.91 -10.20 -4.73
N THR A 712 -35.49 -10.57 -5.95
CA THR A 712 -34.90 -11.88 -6.24
C THR A 712 -33.62 -12.08 -5.44
N LEU A 713 -32.74 -11.08 -5.41
CA LEU A 713 -31.50 -11.09 -4.63
C LEU A 713 -31.78 -11.37 -3.13
N LYS A 714 -32.71 -10.63 -2.53
CA LYS A 714 -33.07 -10.79 -1.11
C LYS A 714 -33.68 -12.16 -0.84
N ASN A 715 -34.53 -12.65 -1.74
CA ASN A 715 -35.14 -13.97 -1.63
C ASN A 715 -34.14 -15.12 -1.78
N GLU A 716 -33.25 -15.05 -2.77
CA GLU A 716 -32.19 -16.04 -2.95
C GLU A 716 -31.23 -16.04 -1.74
N THR A 717 -30.86 -14.86 -1.24
CA THR A 717 -30.03 -14.73 -0.04
C THR A 717 -30.72 -15.39 1.16
N ALA A 718 -31.99 -15.11 1.40
CA ALA A 718 -32.73 -15.70 2.54
C ALA A 718 -32.98 -17.19 2.37
N GLY A 719 -33.32 -17.63 1.17
CA GLY A 719 -33.71 -19.01 0.87
C GLY A 719 -32.53 -19.91 0.53
N ARG A 720 -32.01 -19.79 -0.69
CA ARG A 720 -30.93 -20.63 -1.24
C ARG A 720 -29.63 -20.54 -0.42
N PHE A 721 -29.31 -19.36 0.07
CA PHE A 721 -28.06 -19.10 0.80
C PHE A 721 -28.26 -18.98 2.32
N ASN A 722 -29.41 -19.26 2.86
CA ASN A 722 -29.75 -19.27 4.30
C ASN A 722 -29.34 -17.96 5.01
N GLY A 723 -29.40 -16.83 4.32
CA GLY A 723 -29.01 -15.52 4.83
C GLY A 723 -27.51 -15.29 4.93
N HIS A 724 -26.69 -16.09 4.25
CA HIS A 724 -25.23 -15.94 4.23
C HIS A 724 -24.72 -15.11 3.05
N LEU A 725 -23.53 -14.59 3.18
CA LEU A 725 -22.70 -14.19 2.04
C LEU A 725 -22.40 -15.44 1.21
N SER A 726 -22.65 -15.37 -0.10
CA SER A 726 -22.38 -16.48 -1.00
C SER A 726 -21.44 -16.08 -2.16
N THR A 727 -20.76 -14.97 -1.98
CA THR A 727 -19.83 -14.40 -2.96
C THR A 727 -18.38 -14.79 -2.64
N GLY A 728 -17.54 -14.61 -3.63
CA GLY A 728 -16.10 -14.80 -3.56
C GLY A 728 -15.33 -13.48 -3.62
N LEU A 729 -14.12 -13.53 -4.19
CA LEU A 729 -13.19 -12.41 -4.28
C LEU A 729 -13.77 -11.21 -5.05
N VAL A 730 -14.48 -11.45 -6.17
CA VAL A 730 -15.09 -10.37 -6.96
C VAL A 730 -16.37 -9.87 -6.31
N GLY A 731 -17.19 -10.80 -5.81
CA GLY A 731 -18.52 -10.45 -5.33
C GLY A 731 -18.54 -9.73 -4.00
N VAL A 732 -17.59 -9.97 -3.08
CA VAL A 732 -17.56 -9.29 -1.77
C VAL A 732 -17.42 -7.76 -1.93
N PRO A 733 -16.45 -7.20 -2.68
CA PRO A 733 -16.35 -5.75 -2.85
C PRO A 733 -17.51 -5.15 -3.64
N ILE A 734 -18.01 -5.83 -4.68
CA ILE A 734 -19.15 -5.34 -5.48
C ILE A 734 -20.41 -5.29 -4.63
N LEU A 735 -20.71 -6.34 -3.87
CA LEU A 735 -21.82 -6.36 -2.92
C LEU A 735 -21.70 -5.24 -1.89
N THR A 736 -20.50 -5.05 -1.34
CA THR A 736 -20.22 -4.02 -0.34
C THR A 736 -20.49 -2.61 -0.88
N GLN A 737 -19.97 -2.30 -2.06
CA GLN A 737 -20.14 -1.00 -2.69
C GLN A 737 -21.61 -0.76 -3.11
N TRP A 738 -22.26 -1.76 -3.72
CA TRP A 738 -23.67 -1.68 -4.07
C TRP A 738 -24.54 -1.41 -2.83
N ALA A 739 -24.39 -2.24 -1.80
CA ALA A 739 -25.19 -2.11 -0.57
C ALA A 739 -24.94 -0.78 0.17
N THR A 740 -23.72 -0.26 0.14
CA THR A 740 -23.41 1.07 0.70
C THR A 740 -24.11 2.18 -0.08
N ARG A 741 -24.10 2.10 -1.41
CA ARG A 741 -24.77 3.06 -2.28
C ARG A 741 -26.29 3.06 -2.12
N GLU A 742 -26.88 1.87 -2.06
CA GLU A 742 -28.35 1.67 -1.96
C GLU A 742 -28.88 1.72 -0.52
N SER A 743 -28.02 2.04 0.47
CA SER A 743 -28.39 2.15 1.89
C SER A 743 -28.85 0.83 2.52
N GLU A 744 -28.28 -0.28 2.09
CA GLU A 744 -28.61 -1.65 2.51
C GLU A 744 -27.67 -2.19 3.64
N ALA A 745 -27.17 -1.30 4.50
CA ALA A 745 -26.26 -1.71 5.59
C ALA A 745 -26.88 -2.75 6.51
N LYS A 746 -28.16 -2.68 6.79
CA LYS A 746 -28.88 -3.65 7.62
C LYS A 746 -28.88 -5.05 7.00
N TRP A 747 -29.01 -5.14 5.69
CA TRP A 747 -28.99 -6.41 4.98
C TRP A 747 -27.58 -7.03 5.04
N VAL A 748 -26.53 -6.25 4.82
CA VAL A 748 -25.13 -6.70 4.97
C VAL A 748 -24.87 -7.14 6.41
N TYR A 749 -25.26 -6.34 7.41
CA TYR A 749 -25.12 -6.69 8.82
C TYR A 749 -25.74 -8.04 9.16
N SER A 750 -26.94 -8.30 8.64
CA SER A 750 -27.64 -9.58 8.88
C SER A 750 -26.86 -10.80 8.38
N MET A 751 -26.10 -10.64 7.29
CA MET A 751 -25.21 -11.68 6.76
C MET A 751 -23.92 -11.79 7.58
N LEU A 752 -23.33 -10.66 8.00
CA LEU A 752 -22.11 -10.66 8.83
C LEU A 752 -22.33 -11.28 10.21
N LYS A 753 -23.55 -11.22 10.75
CA LYS A 753 -23.90 -11.85 12.04
C LYS A 753 -24.04 -13.37 11.98
N LYS A 754 -23.88 -13.99 10.81
CA LYS A 754 -23.96 -15.46 10.67
C LYS A 754 -22.69 -16.11 11.19
N ARG A 755 -22.81 -16.99 12.20
CA ARG A 755 -21.70 -17.78 12.76
C ARG A 755 -21.51 -19.12 12.08
N SER A 756 -22.50 -19.59 11.32
CA SER A 756 -22.39 -20.80 10.51
C SER A 756 -21.66 -20.50 9.19
N TYR A 757 -21.17 -21.57 8.55
CA TYR A 757 -20.52 -21.51 7.24
C TYR A 757 -21.51 -21.09 6.12
N PRO A 758 -21.11 -20.22 5.21
CA PRO A 758 -19.89 -19.40 5.17
C PRO A 758 -20.07 -18.08 5.91
N GLY A 759 -18.98 -17.50 6.43
CA GLY A 759 -19.03 -16.18 7.07
C GLY A 759 -17.75 -15.80 7.82
N TYR A 760 -17.61 -14.52 8.11
CA TYR A 760 -16.46 -13.99 8.85
C TYR A 760 -16.46 -14.49 10.30
N LEU A 761 -17.61 -14.53 10.96
CA LEU A 761 -17.71 -15.07 12.32
C LEU A 761 -17.42 -16.57 12.34
N TYR A 762 -17.76 -17.31 11.27
CA TYR A 762 -17.33 -18.69 11.14
C TYR A 762 -15.80 -18.82 11.13
N MET A 763 -15.10 -17.96 10.40
CA MET A 763 -13.62 -17.95 10.43
C MET A 763 -13.10 -17.67 11.84
N LEU A 764 -13.60 -16.62 12.51
CA LEU A 764 -13.22 -16.25 13.89
C LEU A 764 -13.49 -17.38 14.88
N ASP A 765 -14.66 -18.00 14.84
CA ASP A 765 -15.04 -19.11 15.71
C ASP A 765 -14.17 -20.36 15.48
N ASN A 766 -13.55 -20.49 14.30
CA ASN A 766 -12.59 -21.54 13.96
C ASN A 766 -11.12 -21.08 14.07
N GLY A 767 -10.86 -20.05 14.86
CA GLY A 767 -9.54 -19.62 15.27
C GLY A 767 -8.78 -18.73 14.27
N ALA A 768 -9.47 -18.11 13.31
CA ALA A 768 -8.85 -17.15 12.42
C ALA A 768 -8.41 -15.88 13.16
N ASP A 769 -7.17 -15.48 12.99
CA ASP A 769 -6.66 -14.15 13.33
C ASP A 769 -6.73 -13.20 12.14
N LEU A 770 -6.65 -13.77 10.93
CA LEU A 770 -6.55 -13.10 9.64
C LEU A 770 -7.53 -13.77 8.67
N THR A 771 -7.92 -13.09 7.58
CA THR A 771 -8.85 -13.65 6.59
C THR A 771 -8.23 -14.79 5.82
N TRP A 772 -9.04 -15.80 5.52
CA TRP A 772 -8.64 -17.00 4.80
C TRP A 772 -8.77 -16.84 3.28
N GLU A 773 -8.09 -17.72 2.53
CA GLU A 773 -8.21 -17.80 1.07
C GLU A 773 -9.56 -18.32 0.61
N HIS A 774 -10.09 -19.32 1.32
CA HIS A 774 -11.42 -19.90 1.06
C HIS A 774 -12.25 -19.86 2.33
N TRP A 775 -13.56 -19.66 2.20
CA TRP A 775 -14.51 -19.63 3.32
C TRP A 775 -14.42 -20.85 4.26
N ASN A 776 -14.01 -22.00 3.74
CA ASN A 776 -13.86 -23.25 4.49
C ASN A 776 -12.45 -23.49 5.08
N GLY A 777 -11.57 -22.51 5.06
CA GLY A 777 -10.21 -22.62 5.59
C GLY A 777 -9.26 -23.49 4.74
N ARG A 778 -9.61 -23.78 3.50
CA ARG A 778 -8.70 -24.49 2.60
C ARG A 778 -7.61 -23.55 2.08
N ARG A 779 -6.39 -24.06 1.92
CA ARG A 779 -5.18 -23.39 1.45
C ARG A 779 -4.66 -22.37 2.48
N SER A 780 -4.50 -21.08 2.17
CA SER A 780 -3.91 -20.10 3.07
C SER A 780 -4.87 -19.61 4.16
N HIS A 781 -4.39 -19.44 5.37
CA HIS A 781 -5.10 -18.77 6.46
C HIS A 781 -4.72 -17.27 6.57
N ILE A 782 -3.95 -16.76 5.61
CA ILE A 782 -3.63 -15.34 5.46
C ILE A 782 -3.79 -14.95 3.99
N HIS A 783 -4.91 -14.31 3.63
CA HIS A 783 -5.21 -14.02 2.23
C HIS A 783 -6.11 -12.79 2.04
N ASN A 784 -5.98 -12.15 0.88
CA ASN A 784 -6.73 -10.94 0.53
C ASN A 784 -8.15 -11.17 -0.03
N CYS A 785 -8.62 -12.39 -0.21
CA CYS A 785 -9.87 -12.69 -0.91
C CYS A 785 -11.08 -11.90 -0.45
N TYR A 786 -11.24 -11.69 0.86
CA TYR A 786 -12.48 -11.17 1.42
C TYR A 786 -12.35 -9.82 2.13
N ASN A 787 -11.24 -9.11 1.90
CA ASN A 787 -10.98 -7.82 2.56
C ASN A 787 -11.90 -6.69 2.08
N GLY A 788 -12.58 -6.85 0.94
CA GLY A 788 -13.46 -5.83 0.35
C GLY A 788 -14.57 -5.33 1.28
N ILE A 789 -15.00 -6.15 2.25
CA ILE A 789 -16.01 -5.75 3.25
C ILE A 789 -15.51 -4.66 4.20
N GLY A 790 -14.19 -4.45 4.33
CA GLY A 790 -13.61 -3.51 5.30
C GLY A 790 -14.02 -2.06 5.06
N SER A 791 -14.29 -1.66 3.82
CA SER A 791 -14.78 -0.31 3.51
C SER A 791 -16.18 -0.03 4.08
N TRP A 792 -17.02 -1.05 4.23
CA TRP A 792 -18.39 -0.93 4.75
C TRP A 792 -18.44 -0.33 6.16
N PHE A 793 -17.48 -0.67 7.02
CA PHE A 793 -17.44 -0.15 8.39
C PHE A 793 -17.32 1.38 8.40
N TYR A 794 -16.54 1.93 7.49
CA TYR A 794 -16.31 3.37 7.37
C TYR A 794 -17.37 4.06 6.52
N GLN A 795 -17.67 3.50 5.35
CA GLN A 795 -18.51 4.16 4.34
C GLN A 795 -20.00 4.01 4.63
N ALA A 796 -20.46 2.85 5.11
CA ALA A 796 -21.85 2.63 5.47
C ALA A 796 -22.11 2.96 6.94
N LEU A 797 -21.47 2.27 7.91
CA LEU A 797 -21.81 2.44 9.32
C LEU A 797 -21.41 3.82 9.86
N ALA A 798 -20.15 4.22 9.67
CA ALA A 798 -19.72 5.55 10.08
C ALA A 798 -20.18 6.65 9.11
N GLY A 799 -20.41 6.30 7.85
CA GLY A 799 -20.90 7.20 6.81
C GLY A 799 -19.84 8.07 6.17
N ILE A 800 -18.54 7.81 6.35
CA ILE A 800 -17.45 8.63 5.82
C ILE A 800 -17.17 8.22 4.38
N ASN A 801 -17.58 9.03 3.42
CA ASN A 801 -17.43 8.75 1.98
C ASN A 801 -16.69 9.88 1.25
N PRO A 802 -15.92 9.58 0.20
CA PRO A 802 -15.40 10.61 -0.71
C PRO A 802 -16.53 11.19 -1.57
N ASP A 803 -16.36 12.43 -2.01
CA ASP A 803 -17.24 13.08 -2.97
C ASP A 803 -16.57 13.05 -4.35
N GLU A 804 -17.19 12.40 -5.35
CA GLU A 804 -16.65 12.34 -6.72
C GLU A 804 -16.48 13.73 -7.35
N ASN A 805 -17.33 14.70 -6.98
CA ASN A 805 -17.27 16.06 -7.49
C ASN A 805 -16.21 16.93 -6.80
N ASN A 806 -15.80 16.54 -5.58
CA ASN A 806 -14.79 17.23 -4.79
C ASN A 806 -13.84 16.20 -4.15
N PRO A 807 -13.04 15.50 -4.96
CA PRO A 807 -12.21 14.36 -4.54
C PRO A 807 -11.14 14.76 -3.52
N GLY A 808 -10.46 13.75 -2.98
CA GLY A 808 -9.44 13.93 -1.96
C GLY A 808 -9.98 14.36 -0.61
N TYR A 809 -11.28 14.16 -0.37
CA TYR A 809 -11.96 14.63 0.84
C TYR A 809 -11.93 16.16 1.00
N ARG A 810 -11.89 16.89 -0.10
CA ARG A 810 -12.13 18.34 -0.08
C ARG A 810 -13.56 18.65 0.37
N ASN A 811 -14.54 17.91 -0.15
CA ASN A 811 -15.84 17.75 0.47
C ASN A 811 -16.00 16.29 0.93
N ILE A 812 -16.55 16.10 2.11
CA ILE A 812 -16.74 14.79 2.74
C ILE A 812 -18.23 14.52 2.78
N ILE A 813 -18.67 13.39 2.22
CA ILE A 813 -20.06 12.97 2.39
C ILE A 813 -20.15 12.18 3.70
N ILE A 814 -20.88 12.72 4.66
CA ILE A 814 -21.17 12.03 5.94
C ILE A 814 -22.61 11.55 5.92
N ARG A 815 -22.80 10.25 5.72
CA ARG A 815 -24.11 9.61 5.60
C ARG A 815 -24.16 8.28 6.38
N PRO A 816 -24.26 8.31 7.70
CA PRO A 816 -24.36 7.11 8.51
C PRO A 816 -25.62 6.32 8.20
N GLN A 817 -25.49 5.01 8.03
CA GLN A 817 -26.63 4.09 7.88
C GLN A 817 -26.90 3.43 9.23
N VAL A 818 -27.93 3.87 9.90
CA VAL A 818 -28.26 3.41 11.26
C VAL A 818 -28.92 2.03 11.23
N ILE A 819 -28.39 1.13 12.06
CA ILE A 819 -28.92 -0.21 12.26
C ILE A 819 -29.39 -0.30 13.71
N SER A 820 -30.61 -0.77 13.95
CA SER A 820 -31.24 -0.80 15.29
C SER A 820 -30.42 -1.53 16.37
N ASP A 821 -29.61 -2.51 15.96
CA ASP A 821 -28.82 -3.35 16.86
C ASP A 821 -27.46 -2.74 17.20
N ILE A 822 -27.08 -1.65 16.53
CA ILE A 822 -25.86 -0.88 16.79
C ILE A 822 -26.27 0.45 17.42
N THR A 823 -25.91 0.64 18.69
CA THR A 823 -26.32 1.83 19.45
C THR A 823 -25.33 2.98 19.34
N TRP A 824 -24.09 2.75 18.96
CA TRP A 824 -23.07 3.75 18.70
C TRP A 824 -22.00 3.24 17.73
N VAL A 825 -21.40 4.19 17.00
CA VAL A 825 -20.22 4.02 16.17
C VAL A 825 -19.26 5.16 16.43
N LYS A 826 -17.98 4.86 16.43
CA LYS A 826 -16.87 5.80 16.46
C LYS A 826 -15.86 5.40 15.38
N ALA A 827 -15.59 6.33 14.47
CA ALA A 827 -14.64 6.09 13.40
C ALA A 827 -13.81 7.34 13.10
N SER A 828 -12.61 7.11 12.57
CA SER A 828 -11.80 8.18 12.02
C SER A 828 -11.14 7.73 10.72
N LYS A 829 -10.94 8.68 9.79
CA LYS A 829 -10.16 8.48 8.58
C LYS A 829 -9.13 9.59 8.44
N ASP A 830 -7.91 9.20 8.15
CA ASP A 830 -6.87 10.13 7.78
C ASP A 830 -6.99 10.50 6.29
N THR A 831 -7.06 11.80 6.00
CA THR A 831 -7.22 12.32 4.65
C THR A 831 -6.06 13.26 4.30
N PRO A 832 -5.87 13.64 3.02
CA PRO A 832 -4.86 14.62 2.64
C PRO A 832 -4.95 15.95 3.39
N TYR A 833 -6.16 16.36 3.81
CA TYR A 833 -6.40 17.60 4.56
C TYR A 833 -6.27 17.44 6.07
N GLY A 834 -6.31 16.21 6.59
CA GLY A 834 -6.25 15.88 8.01
C GLY A 834 -7.26 14.82 8.41
N ARG A 835 -7.39 14.59 9.72
CA ARG A 835 -8.23 13.53 10.25
C ARG A 835 -9.70 13.96 10.33
N VAL A 836 -10.57 13.19 9.67
CA VAL A 836 -12.01 13.21 9.84
C VAL A 836 -12.36 12.30 11.01
N GLU A 837 -13.19 12.77 11.93
CA GLU A 837 -13.69 11.94 13.03
C GLU A 837 -15.23 11.97 13.01
N VAL A 838 -15.84 10.82 13.12
CA VAL A 838 -17.29 10.65 13.20
C VAL A 838 -17.62 9.82 14.43
N ARG A 839 -18.57 10.30 15.22
CA ARG A 839 -19.17 9.54 16.29
C ARG A 839 -20.67 9.75 16.28
N TRP A 840 -21.43 8.66 16.27
CA TRP A 840 -22.86 8.75 16.45
C TRP A 840 -23.35 7.78 17.51
N ASN A 841 -24.50 8.12 18.09
CA ASN A 841 -25.21 7.26 19.02
C ASN A 841 -26.73 7.41 18.86
N THR A 842 -27.44 6.35 19.28
CA THR A 842 -28.91 6.31 19.31
C THR A 842 -29.37 6.11 20.74
N ALA A 843 -30.34 6.91 21.20
CA ALA A 843 -30.97 6.78 22.51
C ALA A 843 -32.40 7.32 22.45
N ASP A 844 -33.34 6.61 23.06
CA ASP A 844 -34.74 7.06 23.24
C ASP A 844 -35.44 7.54 21.95
N GLY A 845 -35.15 6.90 20.79
CA GLY A 845 -35.67 7.30 19.47
C GLY A 845 -35.02 8.56 18.90
N GLY A 846 -33.94 9.02 19.49
CA GLY A 846 -33.10 10.09 18.98
C GLY A 846 -31.78 9.58 18.38
N PHE A 847 -31.23 10.34 17.45
CA PHE A 847 -29.92 10.13 16.85
C PHE A 847 -29.08 11.39 17.09
N SER A 848 -27.86 11.20 17.59
CA SER A 848 -26.87 12.26 17.77
C SER A 848 -25.59 11.94 17.01
N LEU A 849 -25.07 12.91 16.28
CA LEU A 849 -23.89 12.82 15.42
C LEU A 849 -22.89 13.92 15.76
N ASP A 850 -21.70 13.54 16.22
CA ASP A 850 -20.54 14.40 16.36
C ASP A 850 -19.62 14.20 15.16
N VAL A 851 -19.25 15.27 14.48
CA VAL A 851 -18.36 15.28 13.33
C VAL A 851 -17.24 16.28 13.54
N LYS A 852 -16.00 15.88 13.28
CA LYS A 852 -14.85 16.77 13.19
C LYS A 852 -14.31 16.78 11.77
N ILE A 853 -14.32 17.97 11.16
CA ILE A 853 -13.94 18.22 9.77
C ILE A 853 -12.60 18.93 9.78
N PRO A 854 -11.57 18.43 9.03
CA PRO A 854 -10.26 19.08 8.98
C PRO A 854 -10.31 20.46 8.31
N VAL A 855 -9.34 21.31 8.64
CA VAL A 855 -9.17 22.62 7.98
C VAL A 855 -8.83 22.39 6.50
N GLY A 856 -9.54 23.09 5.62
CA GLY A 856 -9.43 22.93 4.16
C GLY A 856 -10.46 21.98 3.57
N SER A 857 -11.30 21.34 4.40
CA SER A 857 -12.41 20.51 3.96
C SER A 857 -13.76 21.09 4.40
N THR A 858 -14.80 20.69 3.68
CA THR A 858 -16.22 20.81 4.05
C THR A 858 -16.84 19.43 4.20
N ALA A 859 -18.03 19.33 4.78
CA ALA A 859 -18.78 18.09 4.77
C ALA A 859 -20.24 18.32 4.38
N THR A 860 -20.77 17.48 3.52
CA THR A 860 -22.21 17.34 3.27
C THR A 860 -22.72 16.23 4.19
N VAL A 861 -23.52 16.60 5.17
CA VAL A 861 -24.04 15.67 6.17
C VAL A 861 -25.49 15.33 5.86
N CYS A 862 -25.74 14.04 5.59
CA CYS A 862 -27.08 13.50 5.37
C CYS A 862 -27.51 12.76 6.64
N MET A 863 -28.50 13.28 7.33
CA MET A 863 -29.01 12.72 8.58
C MET A 863 -30.02 11.58 8.32
N PRO A 864 -30.22 10.66 9.26
CA PRO A 864 -31.17 9.55 9.10
C PRO A 864 -32.63 9.96 8.87
N ASP A 865 -33.03 11.16 9.28
CA ASP A 865 -34.37 11.72 9.03
C ASP A 865 -34.52 12.30 7.60
N GLY A 866 -33.49 12.22 6.76
CA GLY A 866 -33.44 12.73 5.41
C GLY A 866 -33.06 14.22 5.31
N SER A 867 -32.76 14.89 6.41
CA SER A 867 -32.27 16.27 6.38
C SER A 867 -30.80 16.27 5.92
N GLU A 868 -30.44 17.32 5.15
CA GLU A 868 -29.09 17.50 4.62
C GLU A 868 -28.60 18.92 4.94
N GLN A 869 -27.31 19.01 5.29
CA GLN A 869 -26.67 20.31 5.49
C GLN A 869 -25.16 20.27 5.18
N THR A 870 -24.61 21.37 4.72
CA THR A 870 -23.18 21.54 4.52
C THR A 870 -22.56 22.17 5.76
N LEU A 871 -21.49 21.57 6.24
CA LEU A 871 -20.70 22.01 7.39
C LEU A 871 -19.31 22.45 6.94
N CYS A 872 -18.82 23.52 7.56
CA CYS A 872 -17.42 23.95 7.42
C CYS A 872 -16.48 23.13 8.33
N SER A 873 -15.17 23.37 8.20
CA SER A 873 -14.16 22.79 9.10
C SER A 873 -14.44 23.05 10.57
N GLY A 874 -14.02 22.13 11.44
CA GLY A 874 -14.23 22.23 12.89
C GLY A 874 -15.06 21.09 13.47
N SER A 875 -15.56 21.27 14.70
CA SER A 875 -16.35 20.27 15.41
C SER A 875 -17.81 20.67 15.44
N HIS A 876 -18.70 19.77 15.09
CA HIS A 876 -20.14 19.99 14.99
C HIS A 876 -20.90 18.83 15.65
N THR A 877 -22.00 19.15 16.31
CA THR A 877 -22.94 18.17 16.87
C THR A 877 -24.31 18.38 16.25
N LEU A 878 -24.90 17.34 15.70
CA LEU A 878 -26.20 17.32 15.06
C LEU A 878 -27.12 16.32 15.76
N ASN A 879 -28.41 16.61 15.76
CA ASN A 879 -29.39 15.71 16.36
C ASN A 879 -30.65 15.63 15.48
N CYS A 880 -31.24 14.43 15.37
CA CYS A 880 -32.53 14.20 14.74
C CYS A 880 -33.30 13.09 15.47
N LYS A 881 -34.55 12.90 15.07
CA LYS A 881 -35.34 11.70 15.48
C LYS A 881 -35.21 10.62 14.44
N ILE A 882 -35.21 9.36 14.88
CA ILE A 882 -35.15 8.18 14.02
C ILE A 882 -36.31 7.23 14.30
#